data_da977a4aafed9a6ccf4059ef42889bbc
#
_entry.id   da977a4aafed9a6ccf4059ef42889bbc
#
_cell.length_a   1.000
_cell.length_b   1.000
_cell.length_c   1.000
_cell.angle_alpha   90.00
_cell.angle_beta   90.00
_cell.angle_gamma   90.00
#
_symmetry.space_group_name_H-M   'P 1'
#
loop_
_entity.id
_entity.type
_entity.pdbx_description
1 polymer ?
#
loop_
_entity_poly.entity_id
_entity_poly.type
_entity_poly.pdbx_seq_one_letter_code
_entity_poly.pdbx_strand_id
1 'polypeptide(L)'
;MNAPVDVSFFARAAKPLTSYRKYWAARFGTAGFLPMSRAEMEQLGWDSCDVIIVTGDAYVDHPSFGMAVIGRMLEAQGFRVGIIAQPDWQSADPFRALGKPNLFFGVTAGNMDSMINRYTADRKIRSDDAYTPGDVGGKRPDRAAIVYSQRCRQAYNDVPIVLGGIEGSLRRIAHYDYWQDKVRRSIVTDAKCDLLLYGNAERAIVEIAHRLAAREPVHDITDVRGTAFIRRESPEGWFEIDSTSVDLPGRVDTHINPYLMISEQAQAQGTTCSKEEGASPPLPLGEGGGEGRPEAPAGRSHPLPLGEGRGEGMAPQPLHFFPNPNLRAAGPHPNPPPAGEGANAKAKVKVPPRERTVIRLPSYEQVKSDPVLYAHANRVLHLETNPGNARALVQAHGEGTTARDVWINPPPIPLTTAEMDHVFDLSYARSPHPNYADANGSHDGATRIPAWEMIRFSVNIMRGCFGGCTFCSITEHEGRIIQSRSEDSIIREVEEIRDKVSGFTGVISDLGGPTANMYRIGCKSPEIEAACRKPSCVYPGICQNLLTDHGPLIKMYRRARALKGVKKILIGSGLRYDLAVQSPEYVKELVTHHVGGYLKIAPEHTEAGPLSKMMKPGIGSYDRFKQLFEKFSAEAGKKQYLIPYFIAAHPGTSDEDMMNLALWLKKNGFRADQVQTFYPSPMATATAMYHSGRNTLRKIKRHAVEADETVDIVRGERRRRLHKAFLRYHDANNWPLLREALKAMGRADLIGNGKHHLIPTWQPLTDGSYQSARRKNSTASPARTAPPKGRLLTQHTGLPPRETGVSAKIPSKPRKTGR
;
A
#
# COMPACT_ATOMS: atom_id res chain seq x y z
N MET A 1 -7.64 -32.15 -4.72
CA MET A 1 -8.30 -30.93 -4.20
C MET A 1 -7.33 -30.30 -3.21
N ASN A 2 -6.66 -29.21 -3.62
CA ASN A 2 -5.77 -28.49 -2.71
C ASN A 2 -6.62 -27.81 -1.65
N ALA A 3 -6.33 -28.08 -0.37
CA ALA A 3 -6.98 -27.40 0.74
C ALA A 3 -6.83 -25.87 0.54
N PRO A 4 -7.87 -25.08 0.85
CA PRO A 4 -7.76 -23.64 0.74
C PRO A 4 -6.63 -23.16 1.65
N VAL A 5 -5.87 -22.18 1.18
CA VAL A 5 -4.80 -21.55 1.97
C VAL A 5 -5.40 -21.05 3.26
N ASP A 6 -5.00 -21.65 4.36
CA ASP A 6 -5.54 -21.37 5.69
C ASP A 6 -4.50 -20.58 6.51
N VAL A 7 -4.85 -19.37 6.89
CA VAL A 7 -4.04 -18.52 7.80
C VAL A 7 -4.14 -18.96 9.26
N SER A 8 -4.88 -20.02 9.59
CA SER A 8 -5.01 -20.57 10.95
C SER A 8 -3.68 -20.92 11.59
N PHE A 9 -2.67 -21.25 10.76
CA PHE A 9 -1.30 -21.46 11.24
C PHE A 9 -0.76 -20.26 12.01
N PHE A 10 -0.95 -19.04 11.48
CA PHE A 10 -0.54 -17.81 12.13
C PHE A 10 -1.40 -17.49 13.35
N ALA A 11 -2.68 -17.84 13.30
CA ALA A 11 -3.64 -17.53 14.34
C ALA A 11 -3.55 -18.46 15.58
N ARG A 12 -2.77 -19.54 15.55
CA ARG A 12 -2.63 -20.49 16.66
C ARG A 12 -2.23 -19.85 17.99
N ALA A 13 -1.44 -18.79 17.92
CA ALA A 13 -0.97 -18.05 19.10
C ALA A 13 -1.83 -16.83 19.43
N ALA A 14 -2.91 -16.56 18.66
CA ALA A 14 -3.74 -15.39 18.83
C ALA A 14 -5.08 -15.77 19.47
N LYS A 15 -5.57 -14.92 20.35
CA LYS A 15 -6.92 -15.06 20.91
C LYS A 15 -7.95 -14.75 19.82
N PRO A 16 -8.90 -15.63 19.51
CA PRO A 16 -9.92 -15.38 18.50
C PRO A 16 -10.79 -14.16 18.84
N LEU A 17 -11.18 -13.37 17.83
CA LEU A 17 -12.01 -12.18 18.02
C LEU A 17 -13.34 -12.47 18.72
N THR A 18 -13.92 -13.63 18.45
CA THR A 18 -15.22 -14.04 19.00
C THR A 18 -15.13 -14.67 20.40
N SER A 19 -13.92 -14.85 20.95
CA SER A 19 -13.72 -15.52 22.24
C SER A 19 -13.77 -14.60 23.45
N TYR A 20 -13.85 -13.28 23.24
CA TYR A 20 -13.95 -12.33 24.33
C TYR A 20 -15.36 -12.33 24.93
N ARG A 21 -15.42 -12.28 26.27
CA ARG A 21 -16.69 -12.04 26.95
C ARG A 21 -17.16 -10.62 26.64
N LYS A 22 -18.38 -10.48 26.15
CA LYS A 22 -18.96 -9.16 25.85
C LYS A 22 -18.90 -8.25 27.06
N TYR A 23 -18.58 -7.00 26.83
CA TYR A 23 -18.59 -5.98 27.85
C TYR A 23 -20.02 -5.75 28.38
N TRP A 24 -20.16 -5.22 29.56
CA TRP A 24 -21.46 -5.10 30.24
C TRP A 24 -22.49 -4.25 29.46
N ALA A 25 -22.02 -3.31 28.66
CA ALA A 25 -22.86 -2.43 27.89
C ALA A 25 -23.53 -3.11 26.67
N ALA A 26 -23.19 -4.36 26.36
CA ALA A 26 -23.87 -5.18 25.34
C ALA A 26 -25.41 -5.27 25.58
N ARG A 27 -25.86 -4.98 26.80
CA ARG A 27 -27.31 -4.92 27.15
C ARG A 27 -28.09 -3.85 26.38
N PHE A 28 -27.41 -2.83 25.82
CA PHE A 28 -28.09 -1.78 25.05
C PHE A 28 -28.38 -2.21 23.60
N GLY A 29 -27.91 -3.39 23.18
CA GLY A 29 -28.09 -3.90 21.81
C GLY A 29 -27.16 -3.23 20.79
N THR A 30 -27.54 -3.33 19.53
CA THR A 30 -26.81 -2.76 18.39
C THR A 30 -27.53 -1.51 17.90
N ALA A 31 -26.83 -0.42 17.74
CA ALA A 31 -27.38 0.84 17.22
C ALA A 31 -27.64 0.75 15.70
N GLY A 32 -28.70 1.41 15.21
CA GLY A 32 -28.95 1.54 13.78
C GLY A 32 -27.78 2.25 13.07
N PHE A 33 -27.32 3.36 13.67
CA PHE A 33 -26.05 4.03 13.40
C PHE A 33 -25.34 4.28 14.72
N LEU A 34 -24.00 4.30 14.68
CA LEU A 34 -23.22 4.76 15.83
C LEU A 34 -23.47 6.26 16.03
N PRO A 35 -23.77 6.73 17.26
CA PRO A 35 -24.19 8.10 17.49
C PRO A 35 -23.10 9.11 17.18
N MET A 36 -23.48 10.22 16.57
CA MET A 36 -22.67 11.40 16.30
C MET A 36 -23.05 12.61 17.16
N SER A 37 -24.14 12.49 17.96
CA SER A 37 -24.67 13.53 18.84
C SER A 37 -25.11 13.00 20.18
N ARG A 38 -25.23 13.87 21.19
CA ARG A 38 -25.78 13.50 22.51
C ARG A 38 -27.24 13.09 22.40
N ALA A 39 -28.05 13.74 21.56
CA ALA A 39 -29.43 13.40 21.35
C ALA A 39 -29.60 11.95 20.84
N GLU A 40 -28.72 11.52 19.96
CA GLU A 40 -28.68 10.13 19.49
C GLU A 40 -28.23 9.16 20.59
N MET A 41 -27.29 9.56 21.45
CA MET A 41 -26.90 8.77 22.63
C MET A 41 -28.08 8.61 23.60
N GLU A 42 -28.82 9.68 23.85
CA GLU A 42 -30.02 9.67 24.71
C GLU A 42 -31.11 8.75 24.15
N GLN A 43 -31.32 8.73 22.82
CA GLN A 43 -32.24 7.79 22.17
C GLN A 43 -31.83 6.33 22.35
N LEU A 44 -30.53 6.06 22.46
CA LEU A 44 -29.97 4.74 22.74
C LEU A 44 -29.95 4.42 24.25
N GLY A 45 -30.33 5.35 25.10
CA GLY A 45 -30.26 5.23 26.55
C GLY A 45 -28.84 5.30 27.11
N TRP A 46 -27.90 5.95 26.37
CA TRP A 46 -26.52 6.06 26.78
C TRP A 46 -26.26 7.41 27.47
N ASP A 47 -25.65 7.35 28.62
CA ASP A 47 -25.16 8.51 29.38
C ASP A 47 -23.75 8.93 28.92
N SER A 48 -22.99 7.99 28.39
CA SER A 48 -21.60 8.19 27.96
C SER A 48 -21.23 7.18 26.88
N CYS A 49 -20.18 7.46 26.14
CA CYS A 49 -19.50 6.50 25.27
C CYS A 49 -18.34 5.83 26.00
N ASP A 50 -18.09 4.55 25.71
CA ASP A 50 -16.89 3.87 26.19
C ASP A 50 -15.70 4.22 25.28
N VAL A 51 -15.93 4.32 23.97
CA VAL A 51 -14.96 4.72 22.98
C VAL A 51 -15.55 5.81 22.08
N ILE A 52 -14.76 6.81 21.74
CA ILE A 52 -15.12 7.81 20.74
C ILE A 52 -14.09 7.74 19.60
N ILE A 53 -14.57 7.50 18.38
CA ILE A 53 -13.72 7.49 17.17
C ILE A 53 -13.78 8.85 16.50
N VAL A 54 -12.62 9.49 16.35
CA VAL A 54 -12.44 10.76 15.64
C VAL A 54 -11.87 10.48 14.25
N THR A 55 -12.54 10.95 13.21
CA THR A 55 -12.16 10.66 11.82
C THR A 55 -12.18 11.89 10.92
N GLY A 56 -11.31 11.90 9.91
CA GLY A 56 -11.29 12.95 8.88
C GLY A 56 -12.29 12.74 7.75
N ASP A 57 -12.95 11.59 7.67
CA ASP A 57 -13.99 11.30 6.69
C ASP A 57 -15.37 11.56 7.27
N ALA A 58 -16.35 11.85 6.43
CA ALA A 58 -17.75 11.76 6.82
C ALA A 58 -18.09 10.32 7.25
N TYR A 59 -18.94 10.17 8.25
CA TYR A 59 -19.32 8.85 8.72
C TYR A 59 -20.25 8.16 7.72
N VAL A 60 -19.70 7.12 7.13
CA VAL A 60 -20.41 6.16 6.28
C VAL A 60 -20.34 4.80 6.97
N ASP A 61 -21.47 4.26 7.36
CA ASP A 61 -21.55 2.96 8.02
C ASP A 61 -21.48 1.82 7.00
N HIS A 62 -20.29 1.53 6.55
CA HIS A 62 -20.03 0.57 5.48
C HIS A 62 -18.72 -0.18 5.73
N PRO A 63 -18.63 -1.49 5.42
CA PRO A 63 -17.42 -2.30 5.67
C PRO A 63 -16.17 -1.89 4.86
N SER A 64 -16.29 -0.91 3.94
CA SER A 64 -15.16 -0.29 3.25
C SER A 64 -14.65 0.99 3.93
N PHE A 65 -15.22 1.39 5.07
CA PHE A 65 -14.79 2.56 5.84
C PHE A 65 -14.20 2.13 7.18
N GLY A 66 -12.94 2.48 7.41
CA GLY A 66 -12.20 2.00 8.58
C GLY A 66 -12.85 2.38 9.92
N MET A 67 -13.45 3.59 10.05
CA MET A 67 -14.16 3.99 11.25
C MET A 67 -15.40 3.13 11.53
N ALA A 68 -16.12 2.73 10.47
CA ALA A 68 -17.28 1.85 10.62
C ALA A 68 -16.84 0.45 11.02
N VAL A 69 -15.81 -0.11 10.39
CA VAL A 69 -15.28 -1.44 10.73
C VAL A 69 -14.86 -1.49 12.20
N ILE A 70 -14.05 -0.55 12.66
CA ILE A 70 -13.57 -0.51 14.04
C ILE A 70 -14.72 -0.23 15.02
N GLY A 71 -15.60 0.72 14.69
CA GLY A 71 -16.73 1.06 15.53
C GLY A 71 -17.71 -0.11 15.71
N ARG A 72 -18.10 -0.75 14.61
CA ARG A 72 -19.00 -1.91 14.64
C ARG A 72 -18.36 -3.13 15.32
N MET A 73 -17.04 -3.32 15.13
CA MET A 73 -16.31 -4.38 15.82
C MET A 73 -16.33 -4.17 17.34
N LEU A 74 -16.07 -2.96 17.82
CA LEU A 74 -16.11 -2.64 19.26
C LEU A 74 -17.54 -2.71 19.81
N GLU A 75 -18.54 -2.25 19.05
CA GLU A 75 -19.95 -2.42 19.42
C GLU A 75 -20.32 -3.91 19.56
N ALA A 76 -19.85 -4.75 18.63
CA ALA A 76 -20.09 -6.21 18.71
C ALA A 76 -19.44 -6.84 19.94
N GLN A 77 -18.38 -6.24 20.47
CA GLN A 77 -17.76 -6.61 21.76
C GLN A 77 -18.54 -6.07 22.97
N GLY A 78 -19.57 -5.26 22.73
CA GLY A 78 -20.45 -4.71 23.77
C GLY A 78 -20.02 -3.35 24.30
N PHE A 79 -19.15 -2.62 23.60
CA PHE A 79 -18.79 -1.25 23.97
C PHE A 79 -19.75 -0.23 23.33
N ARG A 80 -19.99 0.87 24.01
CA ARG A 80 -20.73 2.03 23.49
C ARG A 80 -19.75 2.90 22.70
N VAL A 81 -19.97 2.99 21.40
CA VAL A 81 -19.05 3.68 20.48
C VAL A 81 -19.72 4.87 19.84
N GLY A 82 -19.13 6.07 20.01
CA GLY A 82 -19.57 7.29 19.34
C GLY A 82 -18.59 7.69 18.23
N ILE A 83 -19.09 8.44 17.26
CA ILE A 83 -18.28 8.94 16.11
C ILE A 83 -18.26 10.46 16.11
N ILE A 84 -17.08 11.05 16.08
CA ILE A 84 -16.85 12.46 15.75
C ILE A 84 -16.23 12.53 14.36
N ALA A 85 -17.05 12.81 13.35
CA ALA A 85 -16.63 12.83 11.96
C ALA A 85 -16.39 14.27 11.50
N GLN A 86 -15.25 14.51 10.87
CA GLN A 86 -14.84 15.80 10.31
C GLN A 86 -15.03 16.99 11.28
N PRO A 87 -14.55 16.90 12.55
CA PRO A 87 -14.70 17.97 13.51
C PRO A 87 -14.01 19.26 13.02
N ASP A 88 -14.58 20.42 13.40
CA ASP A 88 -13.82 21.66 13.28
C ASP A 88 -12.59 21.58 14.19
N TRP A 89 -11.46 21.54 13.57
CA TRP A 89 -10.17 21.35 14.24
C TRP A 89 -9.54 22.66 14.76
N GLN A 90 -10.22 23.78 14.57
CA GLN A 90 -9.71 25.08 15.03
C GLN A 90 -9.72 25.19 16.56
N SER A 91 -10.66 24.49 17.24
CA SER A 91 -10.71 24.43 18.70
C SER A 91 -10.83 22.99 19.23
N ALA A 92 -10.77 22.81 20.54
CA ALA A 92 -10.99 21.53 21.20
C ALA A 92 -12.47 21.23 21.47
N ASP A 93 -13.38 22.19 21.29
CA ASP A 93 -14.78 22.06 21.69
C ASP A 93 -15.54 21.01 20.87
N PRO A 94 -15.37 20.89 19.54
CA PRO A 94 -16.00 19.83 18.78
C PRO A 94 -15.60 18.42 19.24
N PHE A 95 -14.43 18.26 19.85
CA PHE A 95 -13.96 17.00 20.39
C PHE A 95 -14.58 16.64 21.76
N ARG A 96 -15.39 17.55 22.34
CA ARG A 96 -16.19 17.35 23.55
C ARG A 96 -17.66 17.06 23.23
N ALA A 97 -18.06 17.04 21.97
CA ALA A 97 -19.46 16.93 21.53
C ALA A 97 -20.20 15.73 22.16
N LEU A 98 -19.54 14.58 22.28
CA LEU A 98 -20.09 13.36 22.87
C LEU A 98 -19.74 13.16 24.35
N GLY A 99 -19.03 14.12 24.97
CA GLY A 99 -18.51 14.00 26.33
C GLY A 99 -17.18 13.27 26.40
N LYS A 100 -16.78 12.92 27.63
CA LYS A 100 -15.55 12.19 27.90
C LYS A 100 -15.76 10.69 27.68
N PRO A 101 -14.98 10.01 26.83
CA PRO A 101 -15.08 8.57 26.71
C PRO A 101 -14.55 7.88 27.97
N ASN A 102 -15.13 6.74 28.33
CA ASN A 102 -14.76 6.00 29.53
C ASN A 102 -13.40 5.28 29.38
N LEU A 103 -13.01 4.91 28.15
CA LEU A 103 -11.80 4.11 27.90
C LEU A 103 -10.77 4.87 27.08
N PHE A 104 -11.09 5.28 25.84
CA PHE A 104 -10.12 5.95 24.98
C PHE A 104 -10.75 6.70 23.81
N PHE A 105 -9.96 7.63 23.22
CA PHE A 105 -10.22 8.14 21.89
C PHE A 105 -9.50 7.28 20.84
N GLY A 106 -10.26 6.75 19.86
CA GLY A 106 -9.71 6.18 18.63
C GLY A 106 -9.56 7.29 17.59
N VAL A 107 -8.35 7.54 17.09
CA VAL A 107 -8.10 8.65 16.16
C VAL A 107 -7.62 8.13 14.81
N THR A 108 -8.18 8.66 13.73
CA THR A 108 -7.76 8.36 12.36
C THR A 108 -7.88 9.60 11.45
N ALA A 109 -7.03 9.66 10.42
CA ALA A 109 -7.20 10.67 9.36
C ALA A 109 -8.34 10.34 8.38
N GLY A 110 -8.89 9.13 8.44
CA GLY A 110 -9.87 8.58 7.51
C GLY A 110 -9.29 7.46 6.66
N ASN A 111 -10.00 7.08 5.60
CA ASN A 111 -9.59 6.03 4.67
C ASN A 111 -8.37 6.39 3.82
N MET A 112 -8.09 7.68 3.67
CA MET A 112 -6.94 8.19 2.96
C MET A 112 -5.99 8.92 3.90
N ASP A 113 -4.71 8.89 3.57
CA ASP A 113 -3.73 9.81 4.14
C ASP A 113 -4.14 11.27 3.85
N SER A 114 -4.19 12.13 4.88
CA SER A 114 -4.69 13.50 4.75
C SER A 114 -3.90 14.33 3.74
N MET A 115 -2.58 14.13 3.67
CA MET A 115 -1.72 14.85 2.72
C MET A 115 -1.93 14.35 1.29
N ILE A 116 -2.07 13.04 1.10
CA ILE A 116 -2.35 12.44 -0.22
C ILE A 116 -3.75 12.83 -0.69
N ASN A 117 -4.71 12.93 0.21
CA ASN A 117 -6.06 13.36 -0.12
C ASN A 117 -6.11 14.83 -0.54
N ARG A 118 -5.41 15.70 0.18
CA ARG A 118 -5.46 17.15 -0.03
C ARG A 118 -4.60 17.64 -1.18
N TYR A 119 -3.47 17.00 -1.47
CA TYR A 119 -2.51 17.48 -2.46
C TYR A 119 -2.36 16.51 -3.64
N THR A 120 -2.04 17.07 -4.80
CA THR A 120 -1.61 16.29 -5.96
C THR A 120 -0.13 15.90 -5.83
N ALA A 121 0.33 15.00 -6.72
CA ALA A 121 1.77 14.65 -6.80
C ALA A 121 2.66 15.86 -7.18
N ASP A 122 2.11 16.93 -7.72
CA ASP A 122 2.81 18.20 -7.99
C ASP A 122 2.63 19.22 -6.85
N ARG A 123 2.23 18.78 -5.66
CA ARG A 123 2.01 19.57 -4.44
C ARG A 123 0.94 20.67 -4.57
N LYS A 124 0.05 20.55 -5.56
CA LYS A 124 -1.09 21.48 -5.73
C LYS A 124 -2.25 21.03 -4.87
N ILE A 125 -2.93 21.98 -4.24
CA ILE A 125 -4.14 21.71 -3.45
C ILE A 125 -5.24 21.20 -4.38
N ARG A 126 -5.97 20.16 -3.94
CA ARG A 126 -7.19 19.68 -4.58
C ARG A 126 -8.36 20.54 -4.14
N SER A 127 -9.29 20.77 -5.06
CA SER A 127 -10.55 21.47 -4.78
C SER A 127 -11.62 20.55 -4.19
N ASP A 128 -11.46 19.25 -4.37
CA ASP A 128 -12.42 18.19 -4.07
C ASP A 128 -11.90 17.23 -2.99
N ASP A 129 -12.82 16.67 -2.22
CA ASP A 129 -12.57 15.58 -1.26
C ASP A 129 -13.71 14.56 -1.34
N ALA A 130 -13.45 13.43 -1.98
CA ALA A 130 -14.44 12.38 -2.21
C ALA A 130 -15.04 11.79 -0.92
N TYR A 131 -14.43 12.01 0.22
CA TYR A 131 -14.91 11.52 1.53
C TYR A 131 -15.72 12.58 2.31
N THR A 132 -16.07 13.67 1.67
CA THR A 132 -16.82 14.77 2.27
C THR A 132 -18.18 14.94 1.58
N PRO A 133 -19.26 15.28 2.30
CA PRO A 133 -20.52 15.61 1.68
C PRO A 133 -20.37 16.77 0.69
N GLY A 134 -20.94 16.62 -0.50
CA GLY A 134 -20.83 17.59 -1.59
C GLY A 134 -19.46 17.62 -2.27
N ASP A 135 -18.55 16.71 -1.98
CA ASP A 135 -17.19 16.68 -2.55
C ASP A 135 -16.35 17.92 -2.17
N VAL A 136 -16.65 18.54 -1.03
CA VAL A 136 -16.07 19.82 -0.60
C VAL A 136 -14.70 19.59 0.01
N GLY A 137 -13.65 20.08 -0.65
CA GLY A 137 -12.28 20.03 -0.13
C GLY A 137 -12.03 20.98 1.05
N GLY A 138 -11.03 20.67 1.88
CA GLY A 138 -10.56 21.55 2.96
C GLY A 138 -11.16 21.30 4.33
N LYS A 139 -12.07 20.34 4.48
CA LYS A 139 -12.67 19.98 5.78
C LYS A 139 -11.68 19.36 6.76
N ARG A 140 -10.67 18.66 6.27
CA ARG A 140 -9.66 18.03 7.16
C ARG A 140 -8.37 18.84 7.17
N PRO A 141 -7.67 18.93 8.31
CA PRO A 141 -6.36 19.59 8.39
C PRO A 141 -5.27 18.76 7.71
N ASP A 142 -4.17 19.42 7.39
CA ASP A 142 -2.93 18.74 7.05
C ASP A 142 -2.45 17.88 8.21
N ARG A 143 -2.04 16.63 7.93
CA ARG A 143 -1.64 15.65 8.96
C ARG A 143 -2.72 15.48 10.03
N ALA A 144 -3.92 15.20 9.58
CA ALA A 144 -5.13 15.17 10.41
C ALA A 144 -4.96 14.29 11.67
N ALA A 145 -4.30 13.15 11.55
CA ALA A 145 -4.05 12.27 12.70
C ALA A 145 -3.30 12.97 13.85
N ILE A 146 -2.32 13.82 13.53
CA ILE A 146 -1.58 14.62 14.54
C ILE A 146 -2.48 15.68 15.16
N VAL A 147 -3.17 16.45 14.32
CA VAL A 147 -4.03 17.55 14.78
C VAL A 147 -5.15 17.04 15.65
N TYR A 148 -5.86 16.00 15.23
CA TYR A 148 -6.95 15.41 15.99
C TYR A 148 -6.48 14.81 17.32
N SER A 149 -5.36 14.10 17.34
CA SER A 149 -4.79 13.60 18.60
C SER A 149 -4.48 14.73 19.59
N GLN A 150 -3.90 15.84 19.10
CA GLN A 150 -3.62 17.00 19.95
C GLN A 150 -4.91 17.66 20.45
N ARG A 151 -5.96 17.75 19.64
CA ARG A 151 -7.27 18.28 20.06
C ARG A 151 -7.97 17.36 21.06
N CYS A 152 -7.92 16.05 20.90
CA CYS A 152 -8.41 15.10 21.90
C CYS A 152 -7.68 15.29 23.24
N ARG A 153 -6.36 15.44 23.21
CA ARG A 153 -5.55 15.68 24.42
C ARG A 153 -5.88 17.01 25.09
N GLN A 154 -6.20 18.07 24.31
CA GLN A 154 -6.68 19.34 24.83
C GLN A 154 -8.11 19.25 25.38
N ALA A 155 -8.97 18.43 24.78
CA ALA A 155 -10.32 18.21 25.26
C ALA A 155 -10.33 17.49 26.63
N TYR A 156 -9.56 16.40 26.74
CA TYR A 156 -9.45 15.56 27.94
C TYR A 156 -8.03 15.01 28.04
N ASN A 157 -7.25 15.59 28.94
CA ASN A 157 -5.80 15.30 29.07
C ASN A 157 -5.47 13.93 29.62
N ASP A 158 -6.39 13.33 30.34
CA ASP A 158 -6.25 12.04 31.04
C ASP A 158 -6.83 10.85 30.28
N VAL A 159 -7.46 11.09 29.13
CA VAL A 159 -8.02 10.03 28.30
C VAL A 159 -6.96 9.45 27.37
N PRO A 160 -6.78 8.11 27.34
CA PRO A 160 -5.89 7.46 26.38
C PRO A 160 -6.24 7.80 24.92
N ILE A 161 -5.20 7.96 24.09
CA ILE A 161 -5.34 8.18 22.63
C ILE A 161 -4.75 6.99 21.90
N VAL A 162 -5.61 6.26 21.23
CA VAL A 162 -5.25 5.14 20.35
C VAL A 162 -5.34 5.60 18.90
N LEU A 163 -4.19 5.79 18.28
CA LEU A 163 -4.08 6.26 16.90
C LEU A 163 -4.13 5.06 15.94
N GLY A 164 -4.85 5.18 14.83
CA GLY A 164 -4.95 4.14 13.81
C GLY A 164 -5.06 4.68 12.39
N GLY A 165 -5.38 3.80 11.45
CA GLY A 165 -5.57 4.12 10.04
C GLY A 165 -4.25 4.24 9.26
N ILE A 166 -4.40 4.45 7.95
CA ILE A 166 -3.28 4.42 7.01
C ILE A 166 -2.24 5.51 7.29
N GLU A 167 -2.66 6.70 7.67
CA GLU A 167 -1.74 7.83 7.95
C GLU A 167 -0.82 7.51 9.13
N GLY A 168 -1.35 6.96 10.21
CA GLY A 168 -0.57 6.52 11.36
C GLY A 168 0.34 5.35 11.01
N SER A 169 -0.20 4.35 10.36
CA SER A 169 0.51 3.12 9.96
C SER A 169 1.76 3.41 9.14
N LEU A 170 1.67 4.32 8.16
CA LEU A 170 2.77 4.67 7.26
C LEU A 170 3.77 5.68 7.85
N ARG A 171 3.58 6.12 9.09
CA ARG A 171 4.45 7.09 9.77
C ARG A 171 4.93 6.60 11.15
N ARG A 172 4.90 5.27 11.38
CA ARG A 172 5.25 4.67 12.67
C ARG A 172 6.73 4.77 13.06
N ILE A 173 7.62 5.01 12.07
CA ILE A 173 9.04 5.35 12.28
C ILE A 173 9.36 6.72 11.68
N ALA A 174 10.59 7.17 11.78
CA ALA A 174 11.07 8.33 11.04
C ALA A 174 10.82 8.13 9.55
N HIS A 175 10.19 9.11 8.92
CA HIS A 175 9.71 8.99 7.53
C HIS A 175 9.98 10.24 6.73
N TYR A 176 10.23 10.08 5.42
CA TYR A 176 10.38 11.19 4.50
C TYR A 176 9.03 11.83 4.19
N ASP A 177 8.93 13.12 4.47
CA ASP A 177 7.77 13.96 4.15
C ASP A 177 8.02 14.67 2.81
N TYR A 178 7.32 14.22 1.79
CA TYR A 178 7.46 14.73 0.43
C TYR A 178 7.10 16.21 0.29
N TRP A 179 6.12 16.69 1.06
CA TRP A 179 5.64 18.09 0.96
C TRP A 179 6.61 19.08 1.54
N GLN A 180 7.31 18.68 2.62
CA GLN A 180 8.33 19.52 3.28
C GLN A 180 9.76 19.18 2.84
N ASP A 181 9.93 18.15 2.00
CA ASP A 181 11.22 17.65 1.52
C ASP A 181 12.22 17.39 2.66
N LYS A 182 11.74 16.75 3.72
CA LYS A 182 12.55 16.41 4.90
C LYS A 182 12.11 15.13 5.57
N VAL A 183 13.01 14.52 6.34
CA VAL A 183 12.66 13.41 7.23
C VAL A 183 12.00 13.98 8.49
N ARG A 184 10.84 13.45 8.85
CA ARG A 184 10.09 13.76 10.08
C ARG A 184 10.22 12.64 11.08
N ARG A 185 9.96 12.96 12.35
CA ARG A 185 9.90 11.98 13.44
C ARG A 185 8.75 11.00 13.24
N SER A 186 8.78 9.90 13.98
CA SER A 186 7.62 9.01 14.11
C SER A 186 6.36 9.79 14.51
N ILE A 187 5.22 9.44 13.92
CA ILE A 187 3.93 10.04 14.26
C ILE A 187 3.57 9.81 15.73
N VAL A 188 4.05 8.75 16.35
CA VAL A 188 3.82 8.45 17.78
C VAL A 188 4.31 9.61 18.64
N THR A 189 5.49 10.17 18.30
CA THR A 189 6.05 11.32 19.01
C THR A 189 5.35 12.63 18.68
N ASP A 190 4.98 12.83 17.40
CA ASP A 190 4.36 14.09 16.95
C ASP A 190 2.89 14.21 17.37
N ALA A 191 2.13 13.12 17.33
CA ALA A 191 0.73 13.05 17.76
C ALA A 191 0.58 12.99 19.29
N LYS A 192 1.63 12.59 20.01
CA LYS A 192 1.58 12.31 21.46
C LYS A 192 0.47 11.32 21.82
N CYS A 193 0.26 10.32 20.96
CA CYS A 193 -0.65 9.23 21.24
C CYS A 193 0.00 8.23 22.23
N ASP A 194 -0.84 7.52 22.96
CA ASP A 194 -0.41 6.51 23.92
C ASP A 194 -0.07 5.20 23.20
N LEU A 195 -0.90 4.81 22.23
CA LEU A 195 -0.70 3.67 21.35
C LEU A 195 -0.97 4.05 19.91
N LEU A 196 -0.18 3.53 18.98
CA LEU A 196 -0.45 3.51 17.55
C LEU A 196 -0.74 2.07 17.13
N LEU A 197 -1.86 1.86 16.42
CA LEU A 197 -2.19 0.61 15.76
C LEU A 197 -1.81 0.70 14.28
N TYR A 198 -1.11 -0.29 13.78
CA TYR A 198 -0.77 -0.36 12.37
C TYR A 198 -1.16 -1.69 11.74
N GLY A 199 -1.40 -1.66 10.45
CA GLY A 199 -1.93 -2.81 9.73
C GLY A 199 -3.42 -3.03 9.96
N ASN A 200 -3.89 -4.26 9.78
CA ASN A 200 -5.25 -4.67 10.09
C ASN A 200 -5.40 -4.77 11.61
N ALA A 201 -6.12 -3.83 12.21
CA ALA A 201 -6.07 -3.56 13.64
C ALA A 201 -7.20 -4.22 14.45
N GLU A 202 -8.06 -5.04 13.84
CA GLU A 202 -9.25 -5.59 14.50
C GLU A 202 -8.92 -6.36 15.78
N ARG A 203 -7.89 -7.24 15.72
CA ARG A 203 -7.46 -7.98 16.93
C ARG A 203 -6.90 -7.05 18.00
N ALA A 204 -6.02 -6.15 17.58
CA ALA A 204 -5.33 -5.25 18.49
C ALA A 204 -6.31 -4.33 19.21
N ILE A 205 -7.26 -3.73 18.49
CA ILE A 205 -8.21 -2.79 19.10
C ILE A 205 -9.19 -3.48 20.05
N VAL A 206 -9.63 -4.70 19.72
CA VAL A 206 -10.50 -5.48 20.60
C VAL A 206 -9.75 -5.85 21.89
N GLU A 207 -8.53 -6.35 21.78
CA GLU A 207 -7.71 -6.69 22.94
C GLU A 207 -7.46 -5.48 23.84
N ILE A 208 -7.02 -4.36 23.26
CA ILE A 208 -6.76 -3.11 23.98
C ILE A 208 -8.03 -2.60 24.68
N ALA A 209 -9.18 -2.62 24.00
CA ALA A 209 -10.44 -2.19 24.60
C ALA A 209 -10.83 -3.02 25.83
N HIS A 210 -10.69 -4.34 25.75
CA HIS A 210 -10.96 -5.23 26.88
C HIS A 210 -9.97 -5.07 28.04
N ARG A 211 -8.68 -4.85 27.75
CA ARG A 211 -7.65 -4.62 28.76
C ARG A 211 -7.87 -3.29 29.48
N LEU A 212 -8.15 -2.22 28.75
CA LEU A 212 -8.53 -0.92 29.34
C LEU A 212 -9.84 -1.02 30.16
N ALA A 213 -10.82 -1.78 29.67
CA ALA A 213 -12.06 -2.04 30.43
C ALA A 213 -11.80 -2.85 31.72
N ALA A 214 -10.77 -3.68 31.76
CA ALA A 214 -10.27 -4.34 32.96
C ALA A 214 -9.41 -3.42 33.85
N ARG A 215 -9.31 -2.12 33.52
CA ARG A 215 -8.53 -1.08 34.21
C ARG A 215 -7.02 -1.27 34.14
N GLU A 216 -6.53 -2.02 33.17
CA GLU A 216 -5.10 -2.07 32.91
C GLU A 216 -4.64 -0.71 32.36
N PRO A 217 -3.59 -0.10 32.93
CA PRO A 217 -3.09 1.19 32.45
C PRO A 217 -2.58 1.08 31.01
N VAL A 218 -2.89 2.07 30.17
CA VAL A 218 -2.52 2.04 28.74
C VAL A 218 -1.02 1.88 28.49
N HIS A 219 -0.17 2.39 29.40
CA HIS A 219 1.28 2.31 29.29
C HIS A 219 1.84 0.91 29.62
N ASP A 220 1.05 0.04 30.23
CA ASP A 220 1.41 -1.35 30.50
C ASP A 220 1.03 -2.28 29.34
N ILE A 221 0.15 -1.82 28.43
CA ILE A 221 -0.26 -2.57 27.22
C ILE A 221 0.84 -2.47 26.15
N THR A 222 1.89 -3.27 26.30
CA THR A 222 3.11 -3.16 25.47
C THR A 222 3.40 -4.39 24.63
N ASP A 223 2.62 -5.44 24.75
CA ASP A 223 2.82 -6.76 24.14
C ASP A 223 1.88 -7.07 22.97
N VAL A 224 0.93 -6.17 22.66
CA VAL A 224 -0.02 -6.38 21.57
C VAL A 224 0.66 -6.19 20.22
N ARG A 225 0.54 -7.20 19.35
CA ARG A 225 1.10 -7.15 17.99
C ARG A 225 0.41 -6.10 17.13
N GLY A 226 1.16 -5.50 16.21
CA GLY A 226 0.65 -4.42 15.36
C GLY A 226 0.52 -3.08 16.07
N THR A 227 1.24 -2.89 17.18
CA THR A 227 1.26 -1.63 17.93
C THR A 227 2.62 -0.95 17.90
N ALA A 228 2.61 0.37 18.11
CA ALA A 228 3.81 1.14 18.37
C ALA A 228 3.54 2.17 19.48
N PHE A 229 4.53 2.41 20.32
CA PHE A 229 4.43 3.28 21.51
C PHE A 229 5.80 3.79 21.94
N ILE A 230 5.81 4.73 22.88
CA ILE A 230 7.05 5.29 23.43
C ILE A 230 7.47 4.50 24.66
N ARG A 231 8.73 4.09 24.70
CA ARG A 231 9.38 3.47 25.88
C ARG A 231 10.65 4.21 26.24
N ARG A 232 11.05 4.05 27.49
CA ARG A 232 12.33 4.54 27.99
C ARG A 232 13.40 3.44 28.02
N GLU A 233 12.99 2.20 28.25
CA GLU A 233 13.88 1.06 28.45
C GLU A 233 13.38 -0.17 27.68
N SER A 234 14.29 -1.02 27.26
CA SER A 234 13.94 -2.33 26.69
C SER A 234 13.30 -3.22 27.77
N PRO A 235 12.29 -4.02 27.45
CA PRO A 235 11.68 -4.93 28.40
C PRO A 235 12.69 -5.97 28.90
N GLU A 236 12.52 -6.41 30.12
CA GLU A 236 13.30 -7.51 30.66
C GLU A 236 13.13 -8.78 29.81
N GLY A 237 14.23 -9.49 29.60
CA GLY A 237 14.26 -10.71 28.80
C GLY A 237 14.17 -10.51 27.27
N TRP A 238 14.27 -9.27 26.79
CA TRP A 238 14.42 -8.98 25.35
C TRP A 238 15.90 -8.82 24.98
N PHE A 239 16.25 -9.29 23.80
CA PHE A 239 17.60 -9.16 23.23
C PHE A 239 17.59 -8.04 22.20
N GLU A 240 18.35 -7.00 22.42
CA GLU A 240 18.54 -5.93 21.46
C GLU A 240 19.74 -6.25 20.55
N ILE A 241 19.50 -6.13 19.23
CA ILE A 241 20.54 -6.23 18.22
C ILE A 241 20.55 -4.96 17.38
N ASP A 242 21.74 -4.56 16.93
CA ASP A 242 21.84 -3.43 16.02
C ASP A 242 21.35 -3.82 14.61
N SER A 243 20.76 -2.88 13.87
CA SER A 243 20.28 -3.08 12.51
C SER A 243 21.37 -3.52 11.54
N THR A 244 22.62 -3.16 11.79
CA THR A 244 23.77 -3.58 10.96
C THR A 244 24.08 -5.06 11.10
N SER A 245 23.66 -5.73 12.17
CA SER A 245 23.76 -7.19 12.31
C SER A 245 22.72 -7.92 11.46
N VAL A 246 21.64 -7.24 11.07
CA VAL A 246 20.56 -7.79 10.23
C VAL A 246 20.84 -7.57 8.75
N ASP A 247 21.21 -6.34 8.40
CA ASP A 247 21.55 -5.92 7.04
C ASP A 247 22.61 -4.83 7.15
N LEU A 248 23.87 -5.22 7.15
CA LEU A 248 24.96 -4.22 7.07
C LEU A 248 24.74 -3.34 5.85
N PRO A 249 24.95 -2.02 5.94
CA PRO A 249 25.06 -1.20 4.75
C PRO A 249 26.10 -1.81 3.80
N GLY A 250 25.63 -2.60 2.82
CA GLY A 250 26.45 -3.43 1.95
C GLY A 250 26.41 -4.95 2.18
N ARG A 251 25.69 -5.47 3.18
CA ARG A 251 25.60 -6.92 3.43
C ARG A 251 24.20 -7.33 3.88
N VAL A 252 23.62 -8.33 3.23
CA VAL A 252 22.32 -8.90 3.62
C VAL A 252 22.55 -10.03 4.63
N ASP A 253 21.78 -10.06 5.70
CA ASP A 253 21.77 -11.16 6.66
C ASP A 253 21.30 -12.46 5.98
N THR A 254 22.20 -13.42 5.88
CA THR A 254 21.94 -14.70 5.23
C THR A 254 20.98 -15.61 6.00
N HIS A 255 20.73 -15.34 7.28
CA HIS A 255 19.82 -16.15 8.11
C HIS A 255 18.34 -16.03 7.69
N ILE A 256 18.05 -15.20 6.73
CA ILE A 256 16.70 -14.71 6.47
C ILE A 256 16.08 -15.32 5.23
N ASN A 257 16.78 -16.20 4.54
CA ASN A 257 16.25 -16.79 3.33
C ASN A 257 15.66 -18.19 3.59
N PRO A 258 14.33 -18.32 3.74
CA PRO A 258 13.68 -19.63 3.91
C PRO A 258 13.71 -20.48 2.63
N TYR A 259 14.25 -19.91 1.56
CA TYR A 259 14.46 -20.59 0.29
C TYR A 259 15.92 -21.02 0.07
N LEU A 260 16.77 -20.86 1.09
CA LEU A 260 18.06 -21.52 1.10
C LEU A 260 17.86 -23.03 1.12
N MET A 261 18.65 -23.73 0.37
CA MET A 261 18.69 -25.19 0.40
C MET A 261 18.93 -25.66 1.84
N ILE A 262 18.40 -26.80 2.23
CA ILE A 262 18.61 -27.38 3.56
C ILE A 262 20.10 -27.46 3.93
N SER A 263 20.96 -27.74 2.94
CA SER A 263 22.42 -27.72 3.08
C SER A 263 22.99 -26.35 3.44
N GLU A 264 22.43 -25.26 2.89
CA GLU A 264 22.86 -23.89 3.17
C GLU A 264 22.32 -23.40 4.52
N GLN A 265 21.12 -23.85 4.90
CA GLN A 265 20.58 -23.62 6.24
C GLN A 265 21.39 -24.34 7.31
N ALA A 266 21.86 -25.56 7.03
CA ALA A 266 22.69 -26.35 7.90
C ALA A 266 24.09 -25.70 8.10
N GLN A 267 24.66 -25.13 7.05
CA GLN A 267 25.91 -24.34 7.13
C GLN A 267 25.74 -23.07 7.95
N ALA A 268 24.62 -22.35 7.77
CA ALA A 268 24.32 -21.14 8.54
C ALA A 268 24.02 -21.45 10.02
N GLN A 269 23.52 -22.64 10.33
CA GLN A 269 23.25 -23.09 11.69
C GLN A 269 24.44 -23.82 12.35
N GLY A 270 25.58 -23.93 11.66
CA GLY A 270 26.78 -24.61 12.17
C GLY A 270 26.62 -26.14 12.28
N THR A 271 25.58 -26.70 11.64
CA THR A 271 25.41 -28.15 11.46
C THR A 271 25.98 -28.53 10.09
N THR A 272 27.29 -28.64 9.97
CA THR A 272 27.92 -29.23 8.80
C THR A 272 27.67 -30.73 8.80
N CYS A 273 26.90 -31.23 7.84
CA CYS A 273 27.12 -32.60 7.38
C CYS A 273 28.54 -32.63 6.83
N SER A 274 29.39 -33.51 7.37
CA SER A 274 30.72 -33.78 6.84
C SER A 274 30.60 -34.06 5.35
N LYS A 275 31.40 -33.38 4.55
CA LYS A 275 31.62 -33.78 3.17
C LYS A 275 32.22 -35.20 3.19
N GLU A 276 31.43 -36.20 2.91
CA GLU A 276 31.94 -37.42 2.34
C GLU A 276 32.28 -37.07 0.90
N GLU A 277 33.57 -37.18 0.57
CA GLU A 277 34.06 -37.22 -0.77
C GLU A 277 33.54 -38.55 -1.40
N GLY A 278 32.34 -38.46 -1.95
CA GLY A 278 31.74 -39.54 -2.71
C GLY A 278 32.01 -39.35 -4.19
N ALA A 279 32.71 -40.29 -4.75
CA ALA A 279 33.06 -40.41 -6.18
C ALA A 279 31.82 -40.18 -7.06
N SER A 280 31.99 -39.38 -8.10
CA SER A 280 31.02 -39.18 -9.18
C SER A 280 30.75 -40.52 -9.87
N PRO A 281 29.49 -40.88 -10.13
CA PRO A 281 29.18 -42.03 -10.98
C PRO A 281 29.56 -41.68 -12.44
N PRO A 282 30.05 -42.65 -13.22
CA PRO A 282 30.45 -42.40 -14.60
C PRO A 282 29.22 -42.18 -15.50
N LEU A 283 29.35 -41.16 -16.37
CA LEU A 283 28.39 -40.93 -17.44
C LEU A 283 28.43 -42.07 -18.47
N PRO A 284 27.32 -42.49 -19.05
CA PRO A 284 27.31 -43.50 -20.12
C PRO A 284 27.92 -42.90 -21.42
N LEU A 285 28.83 -43.65 -22.00
CA LEU A 285 29.37 -43.43 -23.31
C LEU A 285 28.27 -43.53 -24.39
N GLY A 286 28.15 -42.48 -25.19
CA GLY A 286 27.41 -42.49 -26.45
C GLY A 286 28.37 -42.01 -27.56
N GLU A 287 28.54 -42.85 -28.53
CA GLU A 287 29.43 -42.76 -29.66
C GLU A 287 29.02 -41.67 -30.67
N GLY A 288 30.02 -41.07 -31.30
CA GLY A 288 29.83 -40.73 -32.71
C GLY A 288 30.20 -39.31 -33.16
N GLY A 289 31.39 -39.14 -33.65
CA GLY A 289 31.63 -38.49 -34.96
C GLY A 289 31.86 -36.98 -35.02
N GLY A 290 33.12 -36.63 -35.27
CA GLY A 290 33.46 -35.79 -36.42
C GLY A 290 33.82 -34.28 -36.21
N GLU A 291 35.14 -34.06 -36.20
CA GLU A 291 35.83 -32.93 -36.90
C GLU A 291 35.56 -31.43 -36.63
N GLY A 292 36.60 -30.76 -36.30
CA GLY A 292 36.84 -29.40 -36.74
C GLY A 292 37.24 -28.35 -35.66
N ARG A 293 38.51 -28.37 -35.26
CA ARG A 293 39.20 -27.16 -34.73
C ARG A 293 39.49 -26.20 -35.87
N PRO A 294 39.53 -24.89 -35.62
CA PRO A 294 40.87 -24.27 -35.68
C PRO A 294 41.13 -23.25 -34.52
N GLU A 295 42.39 -23.06 -34.42
CA GLU A 295 43.25 -22.40 -33.49
C GLU A 295 42.98 -20.88 -33.28
N ALA A 296 43.38 -20.43 -32.10
CA ALA A 296 43.60 -19.03 -31.76
C ALA A 296 44.94 -18.50 -32.29
N PRO A 297 45.10 -17.22 -32.52
CA PRO A 297 46.43 -16.61 -32.48
C PRO A 297 46.59 -15.67 -31.26
N ALA A 298 47.76 -15.85 -30.66
CA ALA A 298 48.33 -14.98 -29.66
C ALA A 298 48.82 -13.68 -30.29
N GLY A 299 48.81 -12.60 -29.54
CA GLY A 299 49.42 -11.37 -30.01
C GLY A 299 49.45 -10.21 -29.03
N ARG A 300 50.53 -10.15 -28.27
CA ARG A 300 51.38 -8.99 -27.96
C ARG A 300 50.89 -7.88 -27.04
N SER A 301 51.50 -7.88 -25.88
CA SER A 301 51.76 -6.77 -24.94
C SER A 301 52.60 -5.64 -25.58
N HIS A 302 52.24 -4.38 -25.29
CA HIS A 302 53.17 -3.28 -25.27
C HIS A 302 52.91 -2.36 -24.06
N PRO A 303 53.97 -1.82 -23.45
CA PRO A 303 53.93 -1.08 -22.20
C PRO A 303 53.74 0.42 -22.44
N LEU A 304 53.07 1.08 -21.49
CA LEU A 304 52.98 2.53 -21.42
C LEU A 304 54.03 3.11 -20.47
N PRO A 305 54.52 4.31 -20.69
CA PRO A 305 55.67 4.88 -19.97
C PRO A 305 55.25 5.54 -18.66
N LEU A 306 56.17 5.46 -17.72
CA LEU A 306 56.18 6.14 -16.41
C LEU A 306 56.22 7.66 -16.60
N GLY A 307 55.33 8.37 -15.92
CA GLY A 307 55.47 9.79 -15.66
C GLY A 307 55.53 10.02 -14.15
N GLU A 308 56.67 10.53 -13.71
CA GLU A 308 56.91 10.87 -12.29
C GLU A 308 56.11 12.10 -11.89
N GLY A 309 55.41 12.02 -10.75
CA GLY A 309 54.78 13.13 -10.09
C GLY A 309 54.65 12.84 -8.59
N ARG A 310 55.58 13.35 -7.82
CA ARG A 310 55.58 13.32 -6.36
C ARG A 310 54.39 14.09 -5.82
N GLY A 311 53.55 13.43 -5.04
CA GLY A 311 52.56 14.02 -4.15
C GLY A 311 52.35 13.07 -2.98
N GLU A 312 52.78 13.47 -1.81
CA GLU A 312 52.54 12.74 -0.56
C GLU A 312 51.05 12.69 -0.30
N GLY A 313 50.45 11.54 -0.54
CA GLY A 313 49.07 11.25 -0.22
C GLY A 313 48.95 10.42 1.06
N MET A 314 48.47 11.02 2.12
CA MET A 314 48.02 10.32 3.32
C MET A 314 47.13 9.15 2.92
N ALA A 315 47.47 7.97 3.40
CA ALA A 315 46.63 6.79 3.29
C ALA A 315 45.23 7.08 3.94
N PRO A 316 44.15 6.72 3.27
CA PRO A 316 42.83 6.87 3.87
C PRO A 316 42.73 5.97 5.11
N GLN A 317 42.54 6.58 6.26
CA GLN A 317 42.21 5.85 7.46
C GLN A 317 40.84 5.15 7.27
N PRO A 318 40.70 3.92 7.74
CA PRO A 318 39.39 3.26 7.71
C PRO A 318 38.41 4.08 8.53
N LEU A 319 37.31 4.51 7.90
CA LEU A 319 36.19 5.17 8.57
C LEU A 319 35.59 4.23 9.60
N HIS A 320 35.96 4.44 10.84
CA HIS A 320 35.27 3.84 11.97
C HIS A 320 33.82 4.34 11.97
N PHE A 321 32.85 3.43 11.78
CA PHE A 321 31.49 3.68 12.22
C PHE A 321 31.55 3.86 13.73
N PHE A 322 31.24 5.06 14.19
CA PHE A 322 31.15 5.32 15.61
C PHE A 322 30.03 4.44 16.17
N PRO A 323 30.29 3.64 17.22
CA PRO A 323 29.23 2.98 17.97
C PRO A 323 28.26 4.07 18.46
N ASN A 324 26.99 3.77 18.48
CA ASN A 324 25.96 4.65 19.00
C ASN A 324 26.36 5.12 20.41
N PRO A 325 26.57 6.43 20.64
CA PRO A 325 27.01 6.91 21.96
C PRO A 325 25.98 6.67 23.08
N ASN A 326 24.78 6.21 22.74
CA ASN A 326 23.72 5.84 23.69
C ASN A 326 23.71 4.34 24.05
N LEU A 327 24.62 3.54 23.55
CA LEU A 327 24.86 2.21 24.09
C LEU A 327 25.51 2.38 25.48
N ARG A 328 24.70 2.29 26.53
CA ARG A 328 25.26 2.07 27.88
C ARG A 328 26.09 0.81 27.80
N ALA A 329 27.38 0.94 28.07
CA ALA A 329 28.28 -0.18 28.20
C ALA A 329 27.63 -1.17 29.19
N ALA A 330 27.35 -2.38 28.75
CA ALA A 330 27.15 -3.49 29.65
C ALA A 330 28.39 -3.50 30.56
N GLY A 331 28.19 -3.57 31.87
CA GLY A 331 29.24 -3.55 32.85
C GLY A 331 30.35 -4.58 32.55
N PRO A 332 31.54 -4.39 33.04
CA PRO A 332 32.69 -5.20 32.68
C PRO A 332 32.38 -6.68 32.88
N HIS A 333 32.43 -7.43 31.78
CA HIS A 333 32.43 -8.89 31.85
C HIS A 333 33.57 -9.33 32.79
N PRO A 334 33.35 -10.29 33.70
CA PRO A 334 34.42 -10.87 34.47
C PRO A 334 35.46 -11.47 33.51
N ASN A 335 36.73 -11.24 33.84
CA ASN A 335 37.88 -11.73 33.08
C ASN A 335 37.72 -13.21 32.74
N PRO A 336 38.11 -13.63 31.51
CA PRO A 336 38.13 -15.03 31.19
C PRO A 336 39.13 -15.76 32.09
N PRO A 337 38.79 -16.97 32.52
CA PRO A 337 39.75 -17.79 33.32
C PRO A 337 40.97 -18.13 32.46
N PRO A 338 42.13 -18.35 33.05
CA PRO A 338 43.38 -18.65 32.35
C PRO A 338 43.24 -19.94 31.56
N ALA A 339 43.87 -19.97 30.37
CA ALA A 339 43.89 -21.09 29.48
C ALA A 339 44.43 -22.35 30.15
N GLY A 340 43.53 -23.29 30.43
CA GLY A 340 43.83 -24.66 30.78
C GLY A 340 43.56 -25.55 29.58
N GLU A 341 44.53 -26.38 29.24
CA GLU A 341 44.47 -27.34 28.14
C GLU A 341 43.30 -28.31 28.30
N GLY A 342 42.61 -28.55 27.21
CA GLY A 342 41.76 -29.73 26.99
C GLY A 342 40.27 -29.49 27.03
N ALA A 343 39.71 -29.49 25.86
CA ALA A 343 38.40 -29.94 25.38
C ALA A 343 37.76 -28.98 24.40
N ASN A 344 37.78 -29.35 23.16
CA ASN A 344 36.99 -28.75 22.06
C ASN A 344 35.48 -28.96 22.29
N ALA A 345 34.88 -28.17 23.16
CA ALA A 345 33.45 -27.97 23.16
C ALA A 345 33.20 -26.53 22.71
N LYS A 346 33.00 -26.33 21.38
CA LYS A 346 32.46 -25.10 20.89
C LYS A 346 31.10 -24.90 21.57
N ALA A 347 31.08 -24.06 22.60
CA ALA A 347 29.83 -23.61 23.21
C ALA A 347 28.94 -23.06 22.09
N LYS A 348 27.84 -23.73 21.79
CA LYS A 348 26.82 -23.23 20.86
C LYS A 348 26.32 -21.91 21.43
N VAL A 349 26.73 -20.80 20.84
CA VAL A 349 26.14 -19.50 21.14
C VAL A 349 24.64 -19.65 20.91
N LYS A 350 23.84 -19.64 21.97
CA LYS A 350 22.39 -19.67 21.84
C LYS A 350 21.96 -18.42 21.11
N VAL A 351 21.57 -18.57 19.85
CA VAL A 351 20.95 -17.48 19.09
C VAL A 351 19.66 -17.08 19.81
N PRO A 352 19.48 -15.80 20.17
CA PRO A 352 18.27 -15.38 20.87
C PRO A 352 17.01 -15.70 20.04
N PRO A 353 15.91 -16.10 20.67
CA PRO A 353 14.67 -16.35 19.98
C PRO A 353 14.16 -15.07 19.31
N ARG A 354 13.69 -15.17 18.07
CA ARG A 354 13.24 -14.01 17.27
C ARG A 354 12.11 -13.26 17.96
N GLU A 355 11.22 -13.96 18.61
CA GLU A 355 10.05 -13.43 19.32
C GLU A 355 10.42 -12.51 20.48
N ARG A 356 11.64 -12.63 20.99
CA ARG A 356 12.20 -11.81 22.07
C ARG A 356 13.41 -11.00 21.61
N THR A 357 13.52 -10.78 20.29
CA THR A 357 14.58 -9.97 19.71
C THR A 357 14.00 -8.66 19.19
N VAL A 358 14.65 -7.56 19.52
CA VAL A 358 14.35 -6.24 18.98
C VAL A 358 15.54 -5.71 18.17
N ILE A 359 15.27 -5.10 17.04
CA ILE A 359 16.28 -4.49 16.18
C ILE A 359 16.30 -2.99 16.43
N ARG A 360 17.44 -2.47 16.83
CA ARG A 360 17.67 -1.04 16.94
C ARG A 360 17.98 -0.46 15.55
N LEU A 361 17.09 0.39 15.08
CA LEU A 361 17.29 1.16 13.85
C LEU A 361 18.18 2.38 14.12
N PRO A 362 18.83 2.94 13.09
CA PRO A 362 19.47 4.25 13.19
C PRO A 362 18.47 5.27 13.74
N SER A 363 18.95 6.14 14.65
CA SER A 363 18.10 7.15 15.29
C SER A 363 17.47 8.11 14.29
N TYR A 364 16.43 8.82 14.70
CA TYR A 364 15.81 9.87 13.88
C TYR A 364 16.85 10.89 13.43
N GLU A 365 17.74 11.31 14.32
CA GLU A 365 18.77 12.31 14.02
C GLU A 365 19.75 11.79 12.96
N GLN A 366 20.12 10.53 13.05
CA GLN A 366 20.97 9.86 12.06
C GLN A 366 20.29 9.76 10.69
N VAL A 367 19.04 9.27 10.64
CA VAL A 367 18.33 9.12 9.36
C VAL A 367 17.90 10.46 8.76
N LYS A 368 17.78 11.51 9.58
CA LYS A 368 17.49 12.87 9.14
C LYS A 368 18.71 13.49 8.43
N SER A 369 19.91 13.24 8.94
CA SER A 369 21.15 13.79 8.41
C SER A 369 21.77 12.96 7.29
N ASP A 370 21.54 11.63 7.28
CA ASP A 370 22.15 10.71 6.35
C ASP A 370 21.11 9.92 5.54
N PRO A 371 20.88 10.24 4.25
CA PRO A 371 19.95 9.51 3.40
C PRO A 371 20.29 8.02 3.20
N VAL A 372 21.58 7.63 3.37
CA VAL A 372 21.99 6.22 3.28
C VAL A 372 21.48 5.45 4.49
N LEU A 373 21.57 6.03 5.69
CA LEU A 373 21.00 5.44 6.91
C LEU A 373 19.47 5.42 6.88
N TYR A 374 18.85 6.44 6.27
CA TYR A 374 17.41 6.41 6.01
C TYR A 374 17.01 5.21 5.12
N ALA A 375 17.72 5.01 4.02
CA ALA A 375 17.49 3.88 3.12
C ALA A 375 17.70 2.54 3.84
N HIS A 376 18.73 2.44 4.68
CA HIS A 376 19.00 1.26 5.49
C HIS A 376 17.87 0.98 6.50
N ALA A 377 17.44 1.98 7.28
CA ALA A 377 16.35 1.82 8.24
C ALA A 377 15.05 1.39 7.55
N ASN A 378 14.72 1.99 6.40
CA ASN A 378 13.56 1.60 5.60
C ASN A 378 13.67 0.16 5.11
N ARG A 379 14.83 -0.26 4.62
CA ARG A 379 15.07 -1.63 4.16
C ARG A 379 14.92 -2.63 5.31
N VAL A 380 15.48 -2.38 6.49
CA VAL A 380 15.32 -3.26 7.66
C VAL A 380 13.84 -3.38 8.05
N LEU A 381 13.09 -2.29 8.04
CA LEU A 381 11.64 -2.31 8.27
C LEU A 381 10.94 -3.28 7.31
N HIS A 382 11.26 -3.21 6.01
CA HIS A 382 10.64 -4.08 5.00
C HIS A 382 11.05 -5.55 5.12
N LEU A 383 12.18 -5.83 5.75
CA LEU A 383 12.58 -7.20 6.09
C LEU A 383 11.78 -7.78 7.27
N GLU A 384 11.20 -6.95 8.11
CA GLU A 384 10.45 -7.35 9.31
C GLU A 384 8.92 -7.17 9.12
N THR A 385 8.38 -7.54 7.95
CA THR A 385 6.96 -7.38 7.61
C THR A 385 6.14 -8.67 7.69
N ASN A 386 6.81 -9.84 7.77
CA ASN A 386 6.09 -11.11 7.86
C ASN A 386 5.71 -11.42 9.32
N PRO A 387 4.42 -11.56 9.65
CA PRO A 387 3.98 -11.83 11.02
C PRO A 387 4.52 -13.15 11.60
N GLY A 388 4.90 -14.11 10.74
CA GLY A 388 5.45 -15.40 11.17
C GLY A 388 6.89 -15.35 11.68
N ASN A 389 7.67 -14.32 11.29
CA ASN A 389 9.09 -14.28 11.65
C ASN A 389 9.63 -12.86 11.93
N ALA A 390 8.80 -11.84 11.87
CA ALA A 390 9.22 -10.47 12.17
C ALA A 390 9.67 -10.32 13.62
N ARG A 391 10.71 -9.52 13.81
CA ARG A 391 11.18 -9.05 15.10
C ARG A 391 10.56 -7.69 15.42
N ALA A 392 10.56 -7.30 16.68
CA ALA A 392 10.26 -5.94 17.07
C ALA A 392 11.34 -4.98 16.54
N LEU A 393 10.96 -3.72 16.35
CA LEU A 393 11.89 -2.67 15.97
C LEU A 393 11.89 -1.56 17.02
N VAL A 394 13.00 -0.88 17.19
CA VAL A 394 13.10 0.29 18.06
C VAL A 394 13.89 1.39 17.36
N GLN A 395 13.40 2.63 17.45
CA GLN A 395 14.07 3.79 16.91
C GLN A 395 14.09 4.93 17.92
N ALA A 396 15.29 5.42 18.25
CA ALA A 396 15.46 6.55 19.14
C ALA A 396 15.06 7.88 18.46
N HIS A 397 14.39 8.76 19.19
CA HIS A 397 14.01 10.11 18.80
C HIS A 397 14.42 11.09 19.89
N GLY A 398 15.15 12.13 19.52
CA GLY A 398 15.75 13.08 20.46
C GLY A 398 17.17 12.69 20.86
N GLU A 399 17.84 13.56 21.58
CA GLU A 399 19.23 13.41 21.99
C GLU A 399 19.39 13.48 23.53
N GLY A 400 20.39 12.82 24.05
CA GLY A 400 20.73 12.82 25.47
C GLY A 400 19.55 12.38 26.35
N THR A 401 19.26 13.13 27.41
CA THR A 401 18.19 12.84 28.38
C THR A 401 16.78 13.00 27.82
N THR A 402 16.63 13.66 26.67
CA THR A 402 15.34 13.83 25.98
C THR A 402 15.03 12.71 25.00
N ALA A 403 15.98 11.81 24.75
CA ALA A 403 15.78 10.66 23.87
C ALA A 403 14.62 9.79 24.36
N ARG A 404 13.81 9.37 23.42
CA ARG A 404 12.68 8.46 23.64
C ARG A 404 12.74 7.38 22.56
N ASP A 405 12.62 6.15 22.96
CA ASP A 405 12.54 5.03 22.05
C ASP A 405 11.09 4.86 21.57
N VAL A 406 10.88 4.88 20.27
CA VAL A 406 9.65 4.40 19.66
C VAL A 406 9.83 2.92 19.41
N TRP A 407 9.07 2.13 20.15
CA TRP A 407 9.01 0.68 20.05
C TRP A 407 7.91 0.29 19.08
N ILE A 408 8.19 -0.64 18.17
CA ILE A 408 7.26 -1.18 17.21
C ILE A 408 7.19 -2.69 17.39
N ASN A 409 6.07 -3.19 17.85
CA ASN A 409 5.83 -4.62 17.95
C ASN A 409 5.78 -5.28 16.56
N PRO A 410 6.00 -6.59 16.45
CA PRO A 410 5.84 -7.31 15.20
C PRO A 410 4.46 -7.09 14.56
N PRO A 411 4.31 -7.25 13.24
CA PRO A 411 3.05 -7.04 12.53
C PRO A 411 1.89 -7.83 13.12
N PRO A 412 0.64 -7.34 12.94
CA PRO A 412 -0.55 -8.03 13.40
C PRO A 412 -0.67 -9.42 12.78
N ILE A 413 -1.22 -10.35 13.54
CA ILE A 413 -1.54 -11.69 13.04
C ILE A 413 -2.74 -11.59 12.09
N PRO A 414 -2.68 -12.16 10.88
CA PRO A 414 -3.77 -12.15 9.93
C PRO A 414 -5.06 -12.75 10.52
N LEU A 415 -6.20 -12.21 10.12
CA LEU A 415 -7.50 -12.77 10.46
C LEU A 415 -7.72 -14.07 9.71
N THR A 416 -8.26 -15.06 10.42
CA THR A 416 -8.76 -16.29 9.79
C THR A 416 -9.97 -16.01 8.90
N THR A 417 -10.33 -16.92 8.00
CA THR A 417 -11.56 -16.80 7.19
C THR A 417 -12.79 -16.57 8.07
N ALA A 418 -12.94 -17.28 9.18
CA ALA A 418 -14.06 -17.12 10.08
C ALA A 418 -14.11 -15.73 10.75
N GLU A 419 -12.96 -15.17 11.08
CA GLU A 419 -12.88 -13.83 11.64
C GLU A 419 -13.10 -12.76 10.58
N MET A 420 -12.58 -12.97 9.36
CA MET A 420 -12.91 -12.11 8.22
C MET A 420 -14.42 -12.09 7.97
N ASP A 421 -15.05 -13.25 7.93
CA ASP A 421 -16.51 -13.35 7.78
C ASP A 421 -17.22 -12.60 8.91
N HIS A 422 -16.81 -12.81 10.16
CA HIS A 422 -17.37 -12.10 11.31
C HIS A 422 -17.27 -10.57 11.15
N VAL A 423 -16.14 -10.03 10.71
CA VAL A 423 -15.97 -8.59 10.48
C VAL A 423 -16.92 -8.05 9.42
N PHE A 424 -17.12 -8.79 8.34
CA PHE A 424 -17.97 -8.33 7.22
C PHE A 424 -19.46 -8.63 7.43
N ASP A 425 -19.80 -9.57 8.31
CA ASP A 425 -21.19 -9.91 8.68
C ASP A 425 -21.73 -9.04 9.85
N LEU A 426 -20.95 -8.05 10.34
CA LEU A 426 -21.43 -7.09 11.33
C LEU A 426 -22.59 -6.24 10.76
N SER A 427 -23.42 -5.71 11.65
CA SER A 427 -24.62 -4.95 11.27
C SER A 427 -24.29 -3.55 10.73
N TYR A 428 -23.89 -3.46 9.48
CA TYR A 428 -23.68 -2.18 8.79
C TYR A 428 -24.98 -1.68 8.19
N ALA A 429 -25.26 -0.36 8.33
CA ALA A 429 -26.37 0.29 7.63
C ALA A 429 -26.12 0.44 6.12
N ARG A 430 -24.86 0.30 5.66
CA ARG A 430 -24.38 0.43 4.28
C ARG A 430 -24.75 1.78 3.63
N SER A 431 -24.87 2.80 4.43
CA SER A 431 -25.23 4.15 3.98
C SER A 431 -24.47 5.21 4.79
N PRO A 432 -24.40 6.45 4.27
CA PRO A 432 -23.99 7.60 5.07
C PRO A 432 -24.94 7.81 6.25
N HIS A 433 -24.42 8.39 7.32
CA HIS A 433 -25.23 8.75 8.48
C HIS A 433 -26.36 9.74 8.09
N PRO A 434 -27.58 9.61 8.65
CA PRO A 434 -28.73 10.46 8.31
C PRO A 434 -28.47 11.97 8.39
N ASN A 435 -27.59 12.41 9.27
CA ASN A 435 -27.22 13.84 9.42
C ASN A 435 -26.62 14.47 8.15
N TYR A 436 -26.24 13.64 7.17
CA TYR A 436 -25.75 14.13 5.86
C TYR A 436 -26.85 14.13 4.79
N ALA A 437 -28.06 13.65 5.09
CA ALA A 437 -29.14 13.66 4.13
C ALA A 437 -29.68 15.08 3.92
N ASP A 438 -30.28 15.32 2.75
CA ASP A 438 -31.08 16.51 2.52
C ASP A 438 -32.42 16.44 3.26
N ALA A 439 -33.24 17.49 3.12
CA ALA A 439 -34.56 17.57 3.77
C ALA A 439 -35.53 16.43 3.36
N ASN A 440 -35.23 15.73 2.26
CA ASN A 440 -36.02 14.59 1.76
C ASN A 440 -35.41 13.24 2.16
N GLY A 441 -34.35 13.23 2.98
CA GLY A 441 -33.65 12.02 3.37
C GLY A 441 -32.72 11.45 2.30
N SER A 442 -32.40 12.23 1.23
CA SER A 442 -31.51 11.80 0.15
C SER A 442 -30.06 12.18 0.42
N HIS A 443 -29.15 11.32 -0.03
CA HIS A 443 -27.71 11.56 -0.09
C HIS A 443 -27.22 11.90 -1.51
N ASP A 444 -28.09 12.38 -2.37
CA ASP A 444 -27.79 12.78 -3.76
C ASP A 444 -27.47 14.28 -3.85
N GLY A 445 -26.98 14.72 -5.00
CA GLY A 445 -26.74 16.14 -5.28
C GLY A 445 -25.68 16.79 -4.38
N ALA A 446 -26.05 17.83 -3.65
CA ALA A 446 -25.16 18.59 -2.77
C ALA A 446 -24.73 17.84 -1.50
N THR A 447 -25.47 16.80 -1.13
CA THR A 447 -25.19 15.97 0.06
C THR A 447 -24.48 14.67 -0.27
N ARG A 448 -24.26 14.37 -1.54
CA ARG A 448 -23.58 13.15 -2.02
C ARG A 448 -22.19 13.02 -1.42
N ILE A 449 -21.78 11.80 -1.11
CA ILE A 449 -20.42 11.44 -0.73
C ILE A 449 -19.85 10.55 -1.83
N PRO A 450 -18.97 11.06 -2.72
CA PRO A 450 -18.51 10.32 -3.90
C PRO A 450 -17.85 8.98 -3.56
N ALA A 451 -17.10 8.90 -2.45
CA ALA A 451 -16.49 7.66 -1.99
C ALA A 451 -17.52 6.58 -1.69
N TRP A 452 -18.64 6.93 -1.04
CA TRP A 452 -19.73 5.99 -0.79
C TRP A 452 -20.42 5.58 -2.09
N GLU A 453 -20.74 6.53 -2.98
CA GLU A 453 -21.38 6.21 -4.27
C GLU A 453 -20.55 5.20 -5.07
N MET A 454 -19.22 5.30 -4.97
CA MET A 454 -18.31 4.41 -5.66
C MET A 454 -18.40 2.97 -5.15
N ILE A 455 -18.61 2.78 -3.83
CA ILE A 455 -18.47 1.46 -3.21
C ILE A 455 -19.80 0.86 -2.73
N ARG A 456 -20.90 1.58 -2.70
CA ARG A 456 -22.17 1.13 -2.12
C ARG A 456 -22.68 -0.21 -2.64
N PHE A 457 -22.32 -0.58 -3.87
CA PHE A 457 -22.63 -1.85 -4.50
C PHE A 457 -21.38 -2.69 -4.76
N SER A 458 -20.31 -2.46 -4.03
CA SER A 458 -19.10 -3.27 -4.10
C SER A 458 -18.99 -4.22 -2.90
N VAL A 459 -18.32 -5.34 -3.11
CA VAL A 459 -18.04 -6.34 -2.10
C VAL A 459 -16.56 -6.62 -2.06
N ASN A 460 -15.97 -6.47 -0.88
CA ASN A 460 -14.58 -6.82 -0.65
C ASN A 460 -14.48 -8.31 -0.29
N ILE A 461 -13.74 -9.08 -1.09
CA ILE A 461 -13.63 -10.54 -0.92
C ILE A 461 -12.36 -10.96 -0.17
N MET A 462 -11.36 -10.08 -0.08
CA MET A 462 -10.08 -10.39 0.54
C MET A 462 -9.30 -9.12 0.88
N ARG A 463 -8.32 -9.24 1.77
CA ARG A 463 -7.32 -8.23 2.13
C ARG A 463 -5.91 -8.76 1.93
N GLY A 464 -4.93 -7.85 1.90
CA GLY A 464 -3.53 -8.18 1.68
C GLY A 464 -3.13 -8.20 0.21
N CYS A 465 -1.83 -8.12 -0.05
CA CYS A 465 -1.26 -8.19 -1.40
C CYS A 465 0.19 -8.66 -1.35
N PHE A 466 0.49 -9.79 -1.96
CA PHE A 466 1.87 -10.30 -2.07
C PHE A 466 2.62 -9.78 -3.30
N GLY A 467 2.10 -8.75 -3.97
CA GLY A 467 2.72 -8.14 -5.16
C GLY A 467 4.05 -7.46 -4.87
N GLY A 468 4.15 -6.78 -3.73
CA GLY A 468 5.39 -6.13 -3.28
C GLY A 468 5.83 -4.93 -4.11
N CYS A 469 4.91 -4.31 -4.89
CA CYS A 469 5.24 -3.14 -5.71
C CYS A 469 5.80 -2.02 -4.84
N THR A 470 6.98 -1.49 -5.18
CA THR A 470 7.77 -0.58 -4.34
C THR A 470 7.09 0.78 -4.08
N PHE A 471 6.20 1.19 -4.97
CA PHE A 471 5.46 2.45 -4.86
C PHE A 471 4.14 2.33 -4.09
N CYS A 472 3.73 1.09 -3.73
CA CYS A 472 2.42 0.81 -3.17
C CYS A 472 2.50 0.59 -1.66
N SER A 473 1.62 1.27 -0.93
CA SER A 473 1.57 1.18 0.54
C SER A 473 0.65 0.07 1.05
N ILE A 474 -0.06 -0.66 0.18
CA ILE A 474 -1.01 -1.71 0.59
C ILE A 474 -0.27 -2.81 1.37
N THR A 475 0.86 -3.29 0.85
CA THR A 475 1.66 -4.32 1.53
C THR A 475 2.10 -3.89 2.93
N GLU A 476 2.41 -2.61 3.10
CA GLU A 476 2.88 -2.04 4.37
C GLU A 476 1.75 -1.79 5.38
N HIS A 477 0.53 -1.67 4.89
CA HIS A 477 -0.66 -1.45 5.70
C HIS A 477 -1.46 -2.73 5.92
N GLU A 478 -1.88 -3.41 4.86
CA GLU A 478 -2.72 -4.62 4.97
C GLU A 478 -1.90 -5.90 5.14
N GLY A 479 -0.60 -5.85 4.83
CA GLY A 479 0.28 -7.01 4.86
C GLY A 479 0.33 -7.79 3.55
N ARG A 480 1.20 -8.82 3.54
CA ARG A 480 1.48 -9.63 2.36
C ARG A 480 0.66 -10.92 2.31
N ILE A 481 0.16 -11.37 3.45
CA ILE A 481 -0.62 -12.61 3.56
C ILE A 481 -2.06 -12.32 3.18
N ILE A 482 -2.58 -13.11 2.26
CA ILE A 482 -3.96 -12.94 1.79
C ILE A 482 -4.93 -13.48 2.85
N GLN A 483 -5.84 -12.62 3.27
CA GLN A 483 -6.93 -12.94 4.18
C GLN A 483 -8.22 -12.97 3.37
N SER A 484 -8.76 -14.14 3.09
CA SER A 484 -9.93 -14.33 2.23
C SER A 484 -11.18 -14.62 3.06
N ARG A 485 -12.29 -14.06 2.63
CA ARG A 485 -13.62 -14.42 3.14
C ARG A 485 -14.08 -15.78 2.58
N SER A 486 -15.05 -16.38 3.24
CA SER A 486 -15.75 -17.54 2.71
C SER A 486 -16.66 -17.14 1.54
N GLU A 487 -16.96 -18.10 0.66
CA GLU A 487 -17.95 -17.89 -0.40
C GLU A 487 -19.31 -17.50 0.20
N ASP A 488 -19.72 -18.13 1.29
CA ASP A 488 -21.03 -17.92 1.91
C ASP A 488 -21.17 -16.50 2.47
N SER A 489 -20.13 -15.97 3.12
CA SER A 489 -20.13 -14.60 3.61
C SER A 489 -20.23 -13.60 2.44
N ILE A 490 -19.50 -13.82 1.35
CA ILE A 490 -19.57 -12.99 0.15
C ILE A 490 -20.98 -13.02 -0.48
N ILE A 491 -21.56 -14.21 -0.59
CA ILE A 491 -22.90 -14.38 -1.16
C ILE A 491 -23.96 -13.68 -0.29
N ARG A 492 -23.90 -13.86 1.04
CA ARG A 492 -24.81 -13.15 1.95
C ARG A 492 -24.74 -11.63 1.78
N GLU A 493 -23.54 -11.08 1.63
CA GLU A 493 -23.39 -9.64 1.41
C GLU A 493 -23.97 -9.18 0.07
N VAL A 494 -23.82 -9.97 -1.00
CA VAL A 494 -24.45 -9.68 -2.31
C VAL A 494 -25.97 -9.70 -2.19
N GLU A 495 -26.53 -10.66 -1.44
CA GLU A 495 -27.98 -10.75 -1.16
C GLU A 495 -28.45 -9.57 -0.31
N GLU A 496 -27.69 -9.18 0.70
CA GLU A 496 -28.00 -8.01 1.52
C GLU A 496 -28.01 -6.71 0.70
N ILE A 497 -27.04 -6.53 -0.19
CA ILE A 497 -27.02 -5.39 -1.11
C ILE A 497 -28.25 -5.41 -2.01
N ARG A 498 -28.61 -6.56 -2.56
CA ARG A 498 -29.79 -6.73 -3.41
C ARG A 498 -31.07 -6.35 -2.68
N ASP A 499 -31.22 -6.78 -1.44
CA ASP A 499 -32.48 -6.74 -0.71
C ASP A 499 -32.65 -5.46 0.13
N LYS A 500 -31.57 -4.87 0.64
CA LYS A 500 -31.61 -3.77 1.59
C LYS A 500 -31.06 -2.44 1.07
N VAL A 501 -30.13 -2.46 0.09
CA VAL A 501 -29.50 -1.20 -0.33
C VAL A 501 -30.32 -0.52 -1.39
N SER A 502 -30.83 0.67 -1.07
CA SER A 502 -31.67 1.46 -1.97
C SER A 502 -30.95 1.80 -3.29
N GLY A 503 -31.71 1.83 -4.40
CA GLY A 503 -31.19 2.16 -5.71
C GLY A 503 -30.38 1.03 -6.36
N PHE A 504 -30.42 -0.20 -5.84
CA PHE A 504 -29.80 -1.35 -6.50
C PHE A 504 -30.51 -1.69 -7.81
N THR A 505 -29.74 -1.73 -8.87
CA THR A 505 -30.26 -1.97 -10.24
C THR A 505 -30.02 -3.39 -10.76
N GLY A 506 -29.52 -4.27 -9.89
CA GLY A 506 -29.08 -5.61 -10.25
C GLY A 506 -27.61 -5.71 -10.62
N VAL A 507 -26.83 -4.65 -10.42
CA VAL A 507 -25.40 -4.62 -10.80
C VAL A 507 -24.53 -4.47 -9.55
N ILE A 508 -23.71 -5.48 -9.27
CA ILE A 508 -22.59 -5.36 -8.33
C ILE A 508 -21.45 -4.65 -9.08
N SER A 509 -21.04 -3.50 -8.57
CA SER A 509 -20.07 -2.61 -9.24
C SER A 509 -18.64 -3.14 -9.16
N ASP A 510 -18.32 -3.89 -8.12
CA ASP A 510 -17.04 -4.58 -7.96
C ASP A 510 -17.18 -5.76 -6.99
N LEU A 511 -16.68 -6.91 -7.39
CA LEU A 511 -16.52 -8.07 -6.52
C LEU A 511 -15.03 -8.41 -6.48
N GLY A 512 -14.29 -7.71 -5.60
CA GLY A 512 -12.84 -7.68 -5.66
C GLY A 512 -12.17 -7.34 -4.33
N GLY A 513 -11.01 -6.72 -4.41
CA GLY A 513 -10.18 -6.33 -3.28
C GLY A 513 -8.94 -5.57 -3.74
N PRO A 514 -7.87 -5.46 -2.93
CA PRO A 514 -6.64 -4.78 -3.32
C PRO A 514 -6.06 -5.29 -4.64
N THR A 515 -6.23 -6.59 -4.90
CA THR A 515 -5.91 -7.26 -6.17
C THR A 515 -6.90 -8.41 -6.37
N ALA A 516 -7.89 -8.23 -7.23
CA ALA A 516 -9.05 -9.12 -7.35
C ALA A 516 -8.70 -10.60 -7.49
N ASN A 517 -7.67 -10.92 -8.28
CA ASN A 517 -7.28 -12.30 -8.57
C ASN A 517 -6.22 -12.88 -7.63
N MET A 518 -6.14 -12.38 -6.39
CA MET A 518 -5.38 -13.00 -5.31
C MET A 518 -6.26 -13.75 -4.30
N TYR A 519 -7.57 -13.74 -4.49
CA TYR A 519 -8.52 -14.45 -3.63
C TYR A 519 -8.17 -15.94 -3.53
N ARG A 520 -8.01 -16.43 -2.28
CA ARG A 520 -7.65 -17.82 -1.97
C ARG A 520 -6.30 -18.28 -2.55
N ILE A 521 -5.44 -17.33 -2.94
CA ILE A 521 -4.08 -17.61 -3.40
C ILE A 521 -3.11 -17.34 -2.25
N GLY A 522 -2.16 -18.25 -2.03
CA GLY A 522 -1.13 -18.14 -1.00
C GLY A 522 -0.02 -19.17 -1.19
N CYS A 523 0.83 -19.33 -0.19
CA CYS A 523 1.91 -20.28 -0.23
C CYS A 523 1.40 -21.74 -0.12
N LYS A 524 2.09 -22.69 -0.73
CA LYS A 524 1.78 -24.13 -0.66
C LYS A 524 1.90 -24.70 0.76
N SER A 525 2.77 -24.12 1.60
CA SER A 525 2.99 -24.52 2.99
C SER A 525 2.92 -23.30 3.90
N PRO A 526 2.10 -23.36 4.96
CA PRO A 526 2.05 -22.31 5.98
C PRO A 526 3.40 -22.11 6.70
N GLU A 527 4.20 -23.16 6.88
CA GLU A 527 5.52 -23.12 7.50
C GLU A 527 6.50 -22.35 6.62
N ILE A 528 6.50 -22.61 5.30
CA ILE A 528 7.28 -21.87 4.33
C ILE A 528 6.83 -20.39 4.31
N GLU A 529 5.52 -20.14 4.34
CA GLU A 529 4.99 -18.78 4.37
C GLU A 529 5.41 -18.04 5.63
N ALA A 530 5.30 -18.68 6.80
CA ALA A 530 5.69 -18.10 8.08
C ALA A 530 7.20 -17.81 8.16
N ALA A 531 8.04 -18.63 7.54
CA ALA A 531 9.48 -18.42 7.49
C ALA A 531 9.92 -17.46 6.37
N CYS A 532 9.04 -17.12 5.41
CA CYS A 532 9.39 -16.38 4.20
C CYS A 532 9.73 -14.92 4.47
N ARG A 533 10.82 -14.45 3.84
CA ARG A 533 11.24 -13.04 3.90
C ARG A 533 11.36 -12.38 2.52
N LYS A 534 10.90 -13.03 1.47
CA LYS A 534 10.86 -12.42 0.13
C LYS A 534 9.88 -11.25 0.12
N PRO A 535 10.23 -10.10 -0.47
CA PRO A 535 9.34 -8.95 -0.54
C PRO A 535 8.17 -9.14 -1.51
N SER A 536 8.26 -10.10 -2.44
CA SER A 536 7.23 -10.38 -3.45
C SER A 536 7.16 -11.87 -3.76
N CYS A 537 5.95 -12.38 -4.00
CA CYS A 537 5.73 -13.74 -4.50
C CYS A 537 5.63 -13.80 -6.03
N VAL A 538 5.67 -12.65 -6.72
CA VAL A 538 5.47 -12.56 -8.18
C VAL A 538 6.57 -11.78 -8.89
N TYR A 539 7.63 -11.39 -8.19
CA TYR A 539 8.78 -10.72 -8.76
C TYR A 539 10.10 -11.32 -8.20
N PRO A 540 11.15 -11.51 -9.04
CA PRO A 540 11.24 -11.26 -10.49
C PRO A 540 10.40 -12.21 -11.35
N GLY A 541 9.96 -13.31 -10.79
CA GLY A 541 9.04 -14.29 -11.37
C GLY A 541 8.09 -14.84 -10.32
N ILE A 542 7.11 -15.60 -10.74
CA ILE A 542 6.16 -16.25 -9.84
C ILE A 542 6.91 -17.28 -8.98
N CYS A 543 6.76 -17.18 -7.66
CA CYS A 543 7.40 -18.07 -6.71
C CYS A 543 6.92 -19.51 -6.91
N GLN A 544 7.84 -20.48 -6.93
CA GLN A 544 7.51 -21.91 -7.07
C GLN A 544 6.61 -22.45 -5.94
N ASN A 545 6.65 -21.78 -4.77
CA ASN A 545 5.81 -22.14 -3.63
C ASN A 545 4.46 -21.42 -3.63
N LEU A 546 4.17 -20.57 -4.62
CA LEU A 546 2.89 -19.91 -4.73
C LEU A 546 1.88 -20.84 -5.44
N LEU A 547 0.71 -21.01 -4.84
CA LEU A 547 -0.44 -21.58 -5.53
C LEU A 547 -0.97 -20.52 -6.50
N THR A 548 -1.29 -20.94 -7.72
CA THR A 548 -1.80 -20.01 -8.76
C THR A 548 -3.17 -20.44 -9.30
N ASP A 549 -3.87 -21.29 -8.54
CA ASP A 549 -5.18 -21.80 -8.91
C ASP A 549 -6.27 -20.74 -8.70
N HIS A 550 -6.92 -20.31 -9.78
CA HIS A 550 -8.07 -19.40 -9.75
C HIS A 550 -9.42 -20.14 -9.70
N GLY A 551 -9.45 -21.46 -9.60
CA GLY A 551 -10.67 -22.26 -9.51
C GLY A 551 -11.65 -21.78 -8.43
N PRO A 552 -11.20 -21.56 -7.19
CA PRO A 552 -12.07 -21.03 -6.13
C PRO A 552 -12.69 -19.66 -6.47
N LEU A 553 -11.93 -18.77 -7.11
CA LEU A 553 -12.41 -17.46 -7.52
C LEU A 553 -13.47 -17.57 -8.63
N ILE A 554 -13.22 -18.39 -9.64
CA ILE A 554 -14.15 -18.66 -10.74
C ILE A 554 -15.46 -19.23 -10.20
N LYS A 555 -15.37 -20.20 -9.29
CA LYS A 555 -16.54 -20.81 -8.64
C LYS A 555 -17.38 -19.78 -7.89
N MET A 556 -16.74 -18.93 -7.09
CA MET A 556 -17.40 -17.89 -6.35
C MET A 556 -18.08 -16.88 -7.29
N TYR A 557 -17.43 -16.45 -8.38
CA TYR A 557 -18.01 -15.57 -9.38
C TYR A 557 -19.24 -16.17 -10.04
N ARG A 558 -19.18 -17.46 -10.42
CA ARG A 558 -20.32 -18.17 -11.02
C ARG A 558 -21.50 -18.27 -10.06
N ARG A 559 -21.21 -18.56 -8.79
CA ARG A 559 -22.24 -18.62 -7.73
C ARG A 559 -22.91 -17.26 -7.51
N ALA A 560 -22.14 -16.20 -7.36
CA ALA A 560 -22.64 -14.85 -7.13
C ALA A 560 -23.49 -14.34 -8.34
N ARG A 561 -23.08 -14.67 -9.54
CA ARG A 561 -23.77 -14.29 -10.78
C ARG A 561 -25.09 -15.05 -10.99
N ALA A 562 -25.22 -16.23 -10.37
CA ALA A 562 -26.44 -17.04 -10.45
C ALA A 562 -27.55 -16.60 -9.49
N LEU A 563 -27.30 -15.64 -8.60
CA LEU A 563 -28.27 -15.15 -7.64
C LEU A 563 -29.44 -14.44 -8.36
N LYS A 564 -30.66 -14.81 -7.98
CA LYS A 564 -31.87 -14.16 -8.50
C LYS A 564 -31.85 -12.66 -8.17
N GLY A 565 -32.13 -11.82 -9.14
CA GLY A 565 -32.10 -10.36 -9.00
C GLY A 565 -30.73 -9.72 -9.30
N VAL A 566 -29.68 -10.50 -9.39
CA VAL A 566 -28.36 -10.04 -9.84
C VAL A 566 -28.27 -10.19 -11.37
N LYS A 567 -28.17 -9.07 -12.07
CA LYS A 567 -28.05 -9.03 -13.53
C LYS A 567 -26.61 -9.08 -14.02
N LYS A 568 -25.70 -8.47 -13.24
CA LYS A 568 -24.31 -8.35 -13.61
C LYS A 568 -23.41 -8.17 -12.38
N ILE A 569 -22.25 -8.81 -12.44
CA ILE A 569 -21.16 -8.61 -11.49
C ILE A 569 -19.97 -8.09 -12.29
N LEU A 570 -19.46 -6.94 -11.89
CA LEU A 570 -18.28 -6.32 -12.50
C LEU A 570 -17.06 -6.54 -11.60
N ILE A 571 -15.88 -6.53 -12.22
CA ILE A 571 -14.60 -6.48 -11.56
C ILE A 571 -13.98 -5.13 -11.92
N GLY A 572 -14.05 -4.20 -10.99
CA GLY A 572 -13.55 -2.83 -11.12
C GLY A 572 -12.19 -2.63 -10.46
N SER A 573 -11.85 -3.46 -9.48
CA SER A 573 -10.54 -3.49 -8.82
C SER A 573 -9.44 -3.97 -9.76
N GLY A 574 -8.20 -3.58 -9.45
CA GLY A 574 -7.04 -4.02 -10.21
C GLY A 574 -6.83 -5.53 -10.14
N LEU A 575 -6.19 -6.06 -11.15
CA LEU A 575 -5.78 -7.46 -11.18
C LEU A 575 -4.30 -7.62 -11.55
N ARG A 576 -3.70 -8.72 -11.12
CA ARG A 576 -2.36 -9.13 -11.53
C ARG A 576 -2.46 -9.94 -12.82
N TYR A 577 -2.11 -9.30 -13.92
CA TYR A 577 -2.17 -9.91 -15.25
C TYR A 577 -1.14 -11.04 -15.42
N ASP A 578 -0.01 -10.96 -14.73
CA ASP A 578 1.02 -12.01 -14.69
C ASP A 578 0.52 -13.30 -14.01
N LEU A 579 -0.33 -13.19 -12.99
CA LEU A 579 -1.03 -14.34 -12.43
C LEU A 579 -2.17 -14.81 -13.37
N ALA A 580 -2.92 -13.89 -13.93
CA ALA A 580 -4.06 -14.21 -14.80
C ALA A 580 -3.65 -15.01 -16.03
N VAL A 581 -2.50 -14.73 -16.64
CA VAL A 581 -2.00 -15.52 -17.80
C VAL A 581 -1.67 -16.95 -17.48
N GLN A 582 -1.49 -17.32 -16.20
CA GLN A 582 -1.32 -18.71 -15.76
C GLN A 582 -2.64 -19.49 -15.79
N SER A 583 -3.78 -18.79 -15.83
CA SER A 583 -5.12 -19.38 -15.83
C SER A 583 -5.96 -18.79 -16.97
N PRO A 584 -5.83 -19.29 -18.22
CA PRO A 584 -6.65 -18.81 -19.35
C PRO A 584 -8.15 -18.95 -19.09
N GLU A 585 -8.60 -19.94 -18.32
CA GLU A 585 -10.00 -20.10 -17.91
C GLU A 585 -10.48 -18.91 -17.09
N TYR A 586 -9.66 -18.41 -16.17
CA TYR A 586 -9.98 -17.21 -15.42
C TYR A 586 -10.12 -15.99 -16.32
N VAL A 587 -9.21 -15.81 -17.28
CA VAL A 587 -9.30 -14.69 -18.24
C VAL A 587 -10.56 -14.81 -19.08
N LYS A 588 -10.92 -16.03 -19.51
CA LYS A 588 -12.16 -16.28 -20.26
C LYS A 588 -13.41 -15.93 -19.42
N GLU A 589 -13.49 -16.39 -18.17
CA GLU A 589 -14.60 -16.06 -17.25
C GLU A 589 -14.72 -14.56 -17.05
N LEU A 590 -13.59 -13.90 -16.75
CA LEU A 590 -13.51 -12.46 -16.55
C LEU A 590 -14.06 -11.67 -17.76
N VAL A 591 -13.53 -11.96 -18.94
CA VAL A 591 -13.89 -11.26 -20.19
C VAL A 591 -15.34 -11.52 -20.57
N THR A 592 -15.78 -12.77 -20.44
CA THR A 592 -17.12 -13.16 -20.85
C THR A 592 -18.20 -12.56 -19.94
N HIS A 593 -17.95 -12.45 -18.63
CA HIS A 593 -19.02 -12.13 -17.69
C HIS A 593 -18.81 -10.87 -16.87
N HIS A 594 -17.56 -10.46 -16.59
CA HIS A 594 -17.26 -9.48 -15.55
C HIS A 594 -16.69 -8.14 -16.05
N VAL A 595 -16.41 -8.01 -17.35
CA VAL A 595 -15.95 -6.75 -17.96
C VAL A 595 -17.13 -5.99 -18.56
N GLY A 596 -17.26 -4.73 -18.17
CA GLY A 596 -18.34 -3.81 -18.58
C GLY A 596 -18.04 -3.02 -19.86
N GLY A 597 -17.07 -3.44 -20.69
CA GLY A 597 -16.60 -2.74 -21.89
C GLY A 597 -15.15 -2.27 -21.76
N TYR A 598 -14.73 -1.92 -20.57
CA TYR A 598 -13.36 -1.50 -20.29
C TYR A 598 -12.80 -2.28 -19.09
N LEU A 599 -11.55 -2.72 -19.21
CA LEU A 599 -10.81 -3.32 -18.10
C LEU A 599 -9.56 -2.50 -17.82
N LYS A 600 -9.44 -2.03 -16.58
CA LYS A 600 -8.25 -1.32 -16.11
C LYS A 600 -7.14 -2.33 -15.82
N ILE A 601 -5.92 -2.04 -16.27
CA ILE A 601 -4.75 -2.88 -16.05
C ILE A 601 -3.51 -2.01 -15.86
N ALA A 602 -2.60 -2.45 -15.03
CA ALA A 602 -1.50 -1.61 -14.58
C ALA A 602 -0.12 -2.22 -14.94
N PRO A 603 0.34 -2.12 -16.19
CA PRO A 603 1.71 -2.48 -16.54
C PRO A 603 2.76 -1.54 -15.92
N GLU A 604 2.40 -0.30 -15.65
CA GLU A 604 3.15 0.78 -15.01
C GLU A 604 4.29 1.34 -15.89
N HIS A 605 5.00 0.53 -16.65
CA HIS A 605 6.04 0.92 -17.60
C HIS A 605 6.24 -0.16 -18.67
N THR A 606 7.06 0.12 -19.70
CA THR A 606 7.47 -0.84 -20.74
C THR A 606 8.91 -1.30 -20.60
N GLU A 607 9.75 -0.44 -20.04
CA GLU A 607 11.19 -0.67 -19.96
C GLU A 607 11.58 -1.50 -18.73
N ALA A 608 12.53 -2.41 -18.91
CA ALA A 608 12.97 -3.33 -17.86
C ALA A 608 13.60 -2.63 -16.64
N GLY A 609 14.33 -1.53 -16.88
CA GLY A 609 14.94 -0.71 -15.82
C GLY A 609 13.91 -0.22 -14.79
N PRO A 610 12.95 0.62 -15.19
CA PRO A 610 11.87 1.08 -14.32
C PRO A 610 11.04 -0.06 -13.71
N LEU A 611 10.65 -1.07 -14.50
CA LEU A 611 9.87 -2.20 -14.01
C LEU A 611 10.61 -2.97 -12.91
N SER A 612 11.92 -3.12 -13.00
CA SER A 612 12.74 -3.76 -11.97
C SER A 612 12.72 -2.99 -10.66
N LYS A 613 12.76 -1.65 -10.71
CA LYS A 613 12.68 -0.79 -9.51
C LYS A 613 11.27 -0.74 -8.93
N MET A 614 10.25 -0.97 -9.74
CA MET A 614 8.85 -1.08 -9.32
C MET A 614 8.49 -2.46 -8.77
N MET A 615 9.34 -3.47 -8.93
CA MET A 615 9.03 -4.89 -8.70
C MET A 615 7.80 -5.36 -9.49
N LYS A 616 7.74 -4.95 -10.76
CA LYS A 616 6.69 -5.35 -11.71
C LYS A 616 7.25 -6.34 -12.73
N PRO A 617 6.42 -7.24 -13.26
CA PRO A 617 6.86 -8.15 -14.32
C PRO A 617 7.20 -7.39 -15.61
N GLY A 618 8.03 -7.98 -16.45
CA GLY A 618 8.32 -7.43 -17.77
C GLY A 618 7.06 -7.27 -18.63
N ILE A 619 7.10 -6.36 -19.59
CA ILE A 619 5.97 -6.01 -20.46
C ILE A 619 5.41 -7.21 -21.23
N GLY A 620 6.21 -8.24 -21.50
CA GLY A 620 5.75 -9.46 -22.18
C GLY A 620 4.60 -10.18 -21.49
N SER A 621 4.50 -10.10 -20.15
CA SER A 621 3.35 -10.63 -19.42
C SER A 621 2.07 -9.86 -19.76
N TYR A 622 2.16 -8.55 -19.93
CA TYR A 622 1.04 -7.72 -20.37
C TYR A 622 0.63 -8.05 -21.81
N ASP A 623 1.59 -8.21 -22.72
CA ASP A 623 1.30 -8.55 -24.11
C ASP A 623 0.59 -9.90 -24.20
N ARG A 624 1.02 -10.87 -23.40
CA ARG A 624 0.35 -12.17 -23.32
C ARG A 624 -1.08 -12.04 -22.80
N PHE A 625 -1.28 -11.26 -21.73
CA PHE A 625 -2.61 -11.01 -21.21
C PHE A 625 -3.51 -10.31 -22.25
N LYS A 626 -2.98 -9.31 -22.98
CA LYS A 626 -3.68 -8.61 -24.04
C LYS A 626 -4.16 -9.57 -25.13
N GLN A 627 -3.29 -10.48 -25.59
CA GLN A 627 -3.65 -11.51 -26.56
C GLN A 627 -4.81 -12.39 -26.09
N LEU A 628 -4.78 -12.85 -24.83
CA LEU A 628 -5.88 -13.64 -24.25
C LEU A 628 -7.16 -12.83 -24.13
N PHE A 629 -7.05 -11.57 -23.69
CA PHE A 629 -8.18 -10.66 -23.56
C PHE A 629 -8.87 -10.41 -24.90
N GLU A 630 -8.11 -10.10 -25.95
CA GLU A 630 -8.62 -9.88 -27.30
C GLU A 630 -9.25 -11.15 -27.88
N LYS A 631 -8.60 -12.31 -27.73
CA LYS A 631 -9.12 -13.61 -28.14
C LYS A 631 -10.47 -13.89 -27.50
N PHE A 632 -10.56 -13.84 -26.18
CA PHE A 632 -11.80 -14.18 -25.47
C PHE A 632 -12.89 -13.10 -25.60
N SER A 633 -12.54 -11.84 -25.86
CA SER A 633 -13.50 -10.81 -26.21
C SER A 633 -14.16 -11.11 -27.57
N ALA A 634 -13.36 -11.53 -28.55
CA ALA A 634 -13.88 -11.93 -29.87
C ALA A 634 -14.75 -13.20 -29.76
N GLU A 635 -14.30 -14.23 -29.03
CA GLU A 635 -15.10 -15.43 -28.78
C GLU A 635 -16.44 -15.12 -28.09
N ALA A 636 -16.46 -14.14 -27.17
CA ALA A 636 -17.67 -13.70 -26.49
C ALA A 636 -18.54 -12.75 -27.30
N GLY A 637 -18.16 -12.39 -28.56
CA GLY A 637 -18.86 -11.42 -29.40
C GLY A 637 -18.89 -10.01 -28.78
N LYS A 638 -17.94 -9.64 -27.96
CA LYS A 638 -17.94 -8.39 -27.21
C LYS A 638 -16.87 -7.43 -27.71
N LYS A 639 -17.21 -6.16 -27.81
CA LYS A 639 -16.28 -5.09 -28.08
C LYS A 639 -15.80 -4.51 -26.74
N GLN A 640 -14.61 -4.91 -26.32
CA GLN A 640 -14.02 -4.52 -25.03
C GLN A 640 -12.62 -3.98 -25.23
N TYR A 641 -12.16 -3.16 -24.27
CA TYR A 641 -10.88 -2.46 -24.37
C TYR A 641 -10.11 -2.54 -23.06
N LEU A 642 -8.79 -2.69 -23.16
CA LEU A 642 -7.88 -2.51 -22.04
C LEU A 642 -7.55 -1.03 -21.87
N ILE A 643 -7.52 -0.58 -20.60
CA ILE A 643 -7.06 0.75 -20.23
C ILE A 643 -5.77 0.56 -19.40
N PRO A 644 -4.60 0.65 -20.05
CA PRO A 644 -3.34 0.50 -19.35
C PRO A 644 -3.00 1.76 -18.55
N TYR A 645 -2.54 1.56 -17.32
CA TYR A 645 -2.00 2.62 -16.46
C TYR A 645 -0.48 2.59 -16.47
N PHE A 646 0.12 3.79 -16.52
CA PHE A 646 1.56 3.99 -16.49
C PHE A 646 1.92 5.07 -15.48
N ILE A 647 3.07 4.91 -14.82
CA ILE A 647 3.57 5.84 -13.82
C ILE A 647 4.73 6.65 -14.40
N ALA A 648 4.56 7.97 -14.46
CA ALA A 648 5.62 8.90 -14.78
C ALA A 648 6.50 9.18 -13.55
N ALA A 649 7.79 9.42 -13.76
CA ALA A 649 8.73 9.92 -12.76
C ALA A 649 8.93 8.99 -11.55
N HIS A 650 8.78 7.67 -11.72
CA HIS A 650 9.17 6.71 -10.70
C HIS A 650 10.70 6.70 -10.54
N PRO A 651 11.26 6.53 -9.32
CA PRO A 651 12.70 6.34 -9.14
C PRO A 651 13.26 5.24 -10.07
N GLY A 652 14.38 5.54 -10.71
CA GLY A 652 15.00 4.64 -11.69
C GLY A 652 14.37 4.69 -13.08
N THR A 653 13.64 5.78 -13.41
CA THR A 653 13.10 6.04 -14.75
C THR A 653 13.85 7.19 -15.38
N SER A 654 14.56 6.95 -16.47
CA SER A 654 15.26 7.97 -17.25
C SER A 654 14.33 8.70 -18.23
N ASP A 655 14.79 9.81 -18.80
CA ASP A 655 14.07 10.51 -19.85
C ASP A 655 13.94 9.64 -21.12
N GLU A 656 14.96 8.80 -21.38
CA GLU A 656 14.95 7.82 -22.48
C GLU A 656 13.91 6.72 -22.27
N ASP A 657 13.79 6.18 -21.05
CA ASP A 657 12.74 5.21 -20.72
C ASP A 657 11.34 5.78 -21.02
N MET A 658 11.11 7.04 -20.66
CA MET A 658 9.82 7.71 -20.92
C MET A 658 9.59 7.96 -22.40
N MET A 659 10.63 8.27 -23.16
CA MET A 659 10.56 8.40 -24.60
C MET A 659 10.18 7.06 -25.25
N ASN A 660 10.85 5.98 -24.85
CA ASN A 660 10.56 4.63 -25.34
C ASN A 660 9.14 4.20 -25.02
N LEU A 661 8.66 4.49 -23.80
CA LEU A 661 7.27 4.29 -23.43
C LEU A 661 6.31 5.09 -24.31
N ALA A 662 6.62 6.34 -24.64
CA ALA A 662 5.79 7.16 -25.54
C ALA A 662 5.74 6.58 -26.97
N LEU A 663 6.86 6.07 -27.48
CA LEU A 663 6.92 5.36 -28.75
C LEU A 663 6.08 4.09 -28.74
N TRP A 664 6.15 3.32 -27.66
CA TRP A 664 5.31 2.12 -27.47
C TRP A 664 3.83 2.49 -27.44
N LEU A 665 3.44 3.54 -26.72
CA LEU A 665 2.07 4.02 -26.67
C LEU A 665 1.57 4.40 -28.07
N LYS A 666 2.39 5.12 -28.82
CA LYS A 666 2.06 5.52 -30.20
C LYS A 666 1.89 4.31 -31.13
N LYS A 667 2.84 3.37 -31.08
CA LYS A 667 2.80 2.13 -31.87
C LYS A 667 1.54 1.31 -31.60
N ASN A 668 1.10 1.27 -30.35
CA ASN A 668 -0.11 0.55 -29.92
C ASN A 668 -1.40 1.38 -30.00
N GLY A 669 -1.37 2.61 -30.53
CA GLY A 669 -2.53 3.46 -30.69
C GLY A 669 -3.13 3.99 -29.38
N PHE A 670 -2.40 3.91 -28.26
CA PHE A 670 -2.86 4.40 -26.96
C PHE A 670 -2.67 5.92 -26.83
N ARG A 671 -3.70 6.58 -26.32
CA ARG A 671 -3.68 8.00 -25.96
C ARG A 671 -4.11 8.12 -24.50
N ALA A 672 -3.15 8.37 -23.62
CA ALA A 672 -3.42 8.48 -22.20
C ALA A 672 -4.03 9.85 -21.88
N ASP A 673 -5.32 9.91 -21.57
CA ASP A 673 -5.98 11.12 -21.08
C ASP A 673 -5.60 11.44 -19.65
N GLN A 674 -5.39 10.41 -18.85
CA GLN A 674 -4.92 10.53 -17.47
C GLN A 674 -3.54 9.93 -17.33
N VAL A 675 -2.66 10.67 -16.69
CA VAL A 675 -1.32 10.21 -16.35
C VAL A 675 -1.12 10.25 -14.86
N GLN A 676 -0.59 9.17 -14.33
CA GLN A 676 -0.18 9.09 -12.95
C GLN A 676 1.29 9.49 -12.85
N THR A 677 1.61 10.30 -11.86
CA THR A 677 2.99 10.63 -11.53
C THR A 677 3.31 9.97 -10.20
N PHE A 678 4.49 9.41 -10.10
CA PHE A 678 4.96 8.84 -8.84
C PHE A 678 4.77 9.84 -7.70
N TYR A 679 4.16 9.35 -6.64
CA TYR A 679 3.88 10.08 -5.44
C TYR A 679 4.63 9.43 -4.28
N PRO A 680 5.65 10.08 -3.70
CA PRO A 680 6.39 9.52 -2.59
C PRO A 680 5.51 9.37 -1.34
N SER A 681 4.84 8.23 -1.24
CA SER A 681 4.07 7.88 -0.05
C SER A 681 5.01 7.53 1.10
N PRO A 682 4.77 8.00 2.33
CA PRO A 682 5.60 7.62 3.46
C PRO A 682 5.75 6.11 3.56
N MET A 683 6.93 5.64 3.97
CA MET A 683 7.30 4.24 4.19
C MET A 683 7.34 3.35 2.93
N ALA A 684 6.81 3.75 1.79
CA ALA A 684 6.96 2.98 0.56
C ALA A 684 8.44 2.85 0.17
N THR A 685 8.85 1.66 -0.27
CA THR A 685 10.24 1.37 -0.67
C THR A 685 10.75 2.35 -1.74
N ALA A 686 9.91 2.69 -2.73
CA ALA A 686 10.27 3.68 -3.76
C ALA A 686 10.46 5.09 -3.20
N THR A 687 9.83 5.43 -2.06
CA THR A 687 10.06 6.71 -1.39
C THR A 687 11.44 6.76 -0.76
N ALA A 688 11.93 5.65 -0.22
CA ALA A 688 13.30 5.56 0.25
C ALA A 688 14.31 5.67 -0.90
N MET A 689 14.02 5.08 -2.06
CA MET A 689 14.82 5.29 -3.28
C MET A 689 14.82 6.75 -3.70
N TYR A 690 13.64 7.40 -3.71
CA TYR A 690 13.46 8.80 -4.09
C TYR A 690 14.27 9.75 -3.20
N HIS A 691 14.25 9.52 -1.89
CA HIS A 691 14.98 10.35 -0.94
C HIS A 691 16.50 10.15 -1.01
N SER A 692 16.93 8.88 -1.04
CA SER A 692 18.36 8.53 -0.90
C SER A 692 19.12 8.42 -2.21
N GLY A 693 18.46 8.25 -3.35
CA GLY A 693 19.10 7.92 -4.62
C GLY A 693 19.70 6.50 -4.64
N ARG A 694 19.34 5.64 -3.68
CA ARG A 694 19.86 4.27 -3.56
C ARG A 694 18.82 3.24 -3.93
N ASN A 695 19.25 2.14 -4.53
CA ASN A 695 18.38 1.01 -4.82
C ASN A 695 18.14 0.18 -3.55
N THR A 696 17.06 0.45 -2.85
CA THR A 696 16.73 -0.19 -1.57
C THR A 696 16.29 -1.66 -1.71
N LEU A 697 16.11 -2.16 -2.91
CA LEU A 697 15.88 -3.59 -3.17
C LEU A 697 17.16 -4.44 -3.03
N ARG A 698 18.31 -3.80 -3.06
CA ARG A 698 19.62 -4.41 -2.88
C ARG A 698 20.25 -3.96 -1.57
N LYS A 699 21.43 -4.49 -1.29
CA LYS A 699 22.29 -4.03 -0.19
C LYS A 699 22.56 -2.55 -0.32
N ILE A 700 22.39 -1.81 0.74
CA ILE A 700 22.69 -0.39 0.77
C ILE A 700 24.19 -0.24 1.01
N LYS A 701 24.94 0.29 0.04
CA LYS A 701 26.34 0.63 0.21
C LYS A 701 26.49 2.15 0.38
N ARG A 702 27.43 2.58 1.20
CA ARG A 702 27.71 4.01 1.40
C ARG A 702 28.26 4.64 0.10
N HIS A 703 29.15 3.94 -0.57
CA HIS A 703 29.67 4.30 -1.89
C HIS A 703 29.13 3.30 -2.89
N ALA A 704 28.40 3.79 -3.88
CA ALA A 704 27.91 2.94 -4.97
C ALA A 704 29.07 2.59 -5.90
N VAL A 705 29.37 1.31 -6.03
CA VAL A 705 30.41 0.78 -6.91
C VAL A 705 29.80 0.34 -8.24
N GLU A 706 28.57 -0.17 -8.22
CA GLU A 706 27.85 -0.65 -9.39
C GLU A 706 26.76 0.34 -9.81
N ALA A 707 26.57 0.52 -11.11
CA ALA A 707 25.54 1.41 -11.67
C ALA A 707 24.11 1.09 -11.17
N ASP A 708 23.84 -0.19 -10.84
CA ASP A 708 22.53 -0.64 -10.35
C ASP A 708 22.29 -0.34 -8.84
N GLU A 709 23.28 0.13 -8.13
CA GLU A 709 23.17 0.55 -6.72
C GLU A 709 22.60 1.96 -6.56
N THR A 710 22.67 2.76 -7.61
CA THR A 710 22.05 4.08 -7.70
C THR A 710 20.78 4.01 -8.52
N VAL A 711 19.89 4.96 -8.30
CA VAL A 711 18.69 5.15 -9.10
C VAL A 711 18.59 6.59 -9.57
N ASP A 712 18.17 6.79 -10.82
CA ASP A 712 17.86 8.11 -11.32
C ASP A 712 16.62 8.65 -10.62
N ILE A 713 16.70 9.87 -10.10
CA ILE A 713 15.62 10.51 -9.38
C ILE A 713 15.11 11.72 -10.16
N VAL A 714 13.87 11.64 -10.57
CA VAL A 714 13.19 12.73 -11.28
C VAL A 714 12.75 13.80 -10.29
N ARG A 715 13.65 14.74 -10.00
CA ARG A 715 13.40 15.92 -9.16
C ARG A 715 13.11 17.14 -10.04
N GLY A 716 12.46 18.13 -9.44
CA GLY A 716 12.11 19.39 -10.10
C GLY A 716 10.86 19.28 -11.00
N GLU A 717 10.13 20.39 -11.07
CA GLU A 717 8.85 20.45 -11.79
C GLU A 717 9.02 20.20 -13.30
N ARG A 718 10.07 20.76 -13.90
CA ARG A 718 10.31 20.68 -15.36
C ARG A 718 10.49 19.23 -15.81
N ARG A 719 11.36 18.45 -15.14
CA ARG A 719 11.61 17.05 -15.51
C ARG A 719 10.41 16.16 -15.24
N ARG A 720 9.70 16.37 -14.14
CA ARG A 720 8.44 15.66 -13.83
C ARG A 720 7.36 15.99 -14.88
N ARG A 721 7.30 17.25 -15.31
CA ARG A 721 6.39 17.69 -16.39
C ARG A 721 6.76 17.05 -17.73
N LEU A 722 8.06 16.92 -18.03
CA LEU A 722 8.56 16.23 -19.22
C LEU A 722 8.09 14.76 -19.26
N HIS A 723 8.28 14.02 -18.16
CA HIS A 723 7.82 12.63 -18.08
C HIS A 723 6.31 12.49 -18.30
N LYS A 724 5.51 13.41 -17.77
CA LYS A 724 4.08 13.45 -18.05
C LYS A 724 3.77 13.81 -19.51
N ALA A 725 4.56 14.68 -20.10
CA ALA A 725 4.41 15.07 -21.49
C ALA A 725 4.64 13.89 -22.44
N PHE A 726 5.62 13.05 -22.19
CA PHE A 726 5.84 11.81 -22.94
C PHE A 726 4.62 10.88 -22.90
N LEU A 727 3.99 10.69 -21.75
CA LEU A 727 2.74 9.90 -21.65
C LEU A 727 1.59 10.53 -22.44
N ARG A 728 1.58 11.84 -22.55
CA ARG A 728 0.58 12.62 -23.32
C ARG A 728 1.18 13.22 -24.58
N TYR A 729 1.97 12.43 -25.32
CA TYR A 729 2.61 12.85 -26.56
C TYR A 729 1.63 13.39 -27.61
N HIS A 730 0.37 12.98 -27.56
CA HIS A 730 -0.69 13.38 -28.49
C HIS A 730 -1.30 14.76 -28.17
N ASP A 731 -1.00 15.33 -27.00
CA ASP A 731 -1.46 16.65 -26.57
C ASP A 731 -0.54 17.75 -27.10
N ALA A 732 -1.07 18.60 -27.97
CA ALA A 732 -0.32 19.66 -28.62
C ALA A 732 0.34 20.65 -27.63
N ASN A 733 -0.24 20.81 -26.44
CA ASN A 733 0.35 21.66 -25.40
C ASN A 733 1.72 21.12 -24.90
N ASN A 734 1.97 19.85 -25.08
CA ASN A 734 3.22 19.22 -24.67
C ASN A 734 4.29 19.24 -25.78
N TRP A 735 3.92 19.51 -27.03
CA TRP A 735 4.85 19.40 -28.14
C TRP A 735 6.08 20.33 -28.09
N PRO A 736 5.96 21.60 -27.63
CA PRO A 736 7.15 22.45 -27.50
C PRO A 736 8.19 21.85 -26.54
N LEU A 737 7.75 21.37 -25.37
CA LEU A 737 8.60 20.75 -24.36
C LEU A 737 9.22 19.44 -24.90
N LEU A 738 8.42 18.63 -25.58
CA LEU A 738 8.89 17.37 -26.17
C LEU A 738 9.89 17.61 -27.32
N ARG A 739 9.69 18.62 -28.19
CA ARG A 739 10.67 18.95 -29.23
C ARG A 739 12.02 19.39 -28.65
N GLU A 740 11.98 20.20 -27.62
CA GLU A 740 13.18 20.62 -26.92
C GLU A 740 13.93 19.42 -26.31
N ALA A 741 13.20 18.57 -25.59
CA ALA A 741 13.77 17.38 -24.95
C ALA A 741 14.33 16.39 -25.97
N LEU A 742 13.60 16.08 -27.04
CA LEU A 742 14.07 15.17 -28.10
C LEU A 742 15.34 15.69 -28.79
N LYS A 743 15.45 17.01 -29.03
CA LYS A 743 16.68 17.60 -29.55
C LYS A 743 17.86 17.45 -28.57
N ALA A 744 17.62 17.74 -27.28
CA ALA A 744 18.63 17.59 -26.23
C ALA A 744 19.09 16.14 -26.05
N MET A 745 18.20 15.18 -26.29
CA MET A 745 18.49 13.74 -26.25
C MET A 745 19.14 13.20 -27.55
N GLY A 746 19.42 14.05 -28.53
CA GLY A 746 19.92 13.62 -29.83
C GLY A 746 18.91 12.88 -30.70
N ARG A 747 17.61 12.95 -30.39
CA ARG A 747 16.51 12.23 -31.05
C ARG A 747 15.61 13.15 -31.88
N ALA A 748 16.23 14.10 -32.57
CA ALA A 748 15.55 14.99 -33.51
C ALA A 748 14.84 14.21 -34.66
N ASP A 749 15.30 12.99 -34.95
CA ASP A 749 14.70 12.02 -35.85
C ASP A 749 13.23 11.69 -35.52
N LEU A 750 12.81 11.89 -34.29
CA LEU A 750 11.44 11.65 -33.82
C LEU A 750 10.50 12.87 -34.01
N ILE A 751 11.02 13.97 -34.57
CA ILE A 751 10.24 15.18 -34.82
C ILE A 751 9.94 15.29 -36.32
N GLY A 752 8.67 15.17 -36.66
CA GLY A 752 8.25 15.21 -38.06
C GLY A 752 6.77 14.83 -38.25
N ASN A 753 6.29 14.88 -39.50
CA ASN A 753 4.89 14.64 -39.81
C ASN A 753 4.58 13.20 -40.29
N GLY A 754 5.62 12.35 -40.39
CA GLY A 754 5.45 10.95 -40.79
C GLY A 754 4.97 10.08 -39.65
N LYS A 755 4.48 8.88 -39.96
CA LYS A 755 3.92 7.93 -38.98
C LYS A 755 4.94 7.47 -37.91
N HIS A 756 6.22 7.44 -38.27
CA HIS A 756 7.31 7.01 -37.37
C HIS A 756 7.77 8.10 -36.39
N HIS A 757 7.50 9.38 -36.68
CA HIS A 757 7.84 10.46 -35.76
C HIS A 757 6.93 10.46 -34.54
N LEU A 758 7.42 10.83 -33.36
CA LEU A 758 6.63 10.90 -32.14
C LEU A 758 5.68 12.11 -32.15
N ILE A 759 6.20 13.28 -32.50
CA ILE A 759 5.48 14.56 -32.49
C ILE A 759 5.75 15.34 -33.80
N PRO A 760 4.82 16.23 -34.22
CA PRO A 760 5.00 17.02 -35.43
C PRO A 760 5.97 18.18 -35.30
N THR A 761 6.44 18.71 -36.45
CA THR A 761 7.30 19.92 -36.49
C THR A 761 6.51 21.20 -36.24
N TRP A 762 5.24 21.22 -36.52
CA TRP A 762 4.36 22.39 -36.46
C TRP A 762 3.62 22.47 -35.13
N GLN A 763 3.07 23.66 -34.85
CA GLN A 763 2.21 23.89 -33.68
C GLN A 763 0.85 24.40 -34.17
N PRO A 764 -0.30 23.98 -33.66
CA PRO A 764 -1.60 24.54 -33.99
C PRO A 764 -1.65 26.03 -33.75
N LEU A 765 -2.20 26.79 -34.70
CA LEU A 765 -2.41 28.23 -34.60
C LEU A 765 -3.49 28.64 -33.61
N THR A 766 -4.41 27.74 -33.32
CA THR A 766 -5.40 27.92 -32.27
C THR A 766 -4.73 27.59 -30.92
N ASP A 767 -5.09 28.36 -29.95
CA ASP A 767 -4.78 28.28 -28.51
C ASP A 767 -4.81 26.86 -27.96
N GLY A 768 -4.14 25.99 -28.54
CA GLY A 768 -3.81 24.60 -28.35
C GLY A 768 -4.36 23.86 -27.12
N SER A 769 -5.50 24.31 -26.64
CA SER A 769 -6.19 23.61 -25.55
C SER A 769 -6.73 22.28 -26.08
N TYR A 770 -5.84 21.26 -26.12
CA TYR A 770 -6.30 19.89 -26.17
C TYR A 770 -7.21 19.69 -24.96
N GLN A 771 -8.49 19.75 -25.20
CA GLN A 771 -9.47 19.32 -24.22
C GLN A 771 -9.67 17.82 -24.44
N SER A 772 -9.22 17.02 -23.48
CA SER A 772 -9.61 15.61 -23.44
C SER A 772 -11.12 15.52 -23.42
N ALA A 773 -11.68 14.48 -23.99
CA ALA A 773 -13.13 14.23 -23.97
C ALA A 773 -13.69 14.33 -22.54
N ARG A 774 -12.88 14.03 -21.53
CA ARG A 774 -13.22 14.15 -20.12
C ARG A 774 -13.24 15.59 -19.62
N ARG A 775 -12.32 16.45 -20.05
CA ARG A 775 -12.29 17.86 -19.66
C ARG A 775 -13.45 18.66 -20.25
N LYS A 776 -13.94 18.28 -21.43
CA LYS A 776 -15.15 18.82 -22.01
C LYS A 776 -16.39 18.58 -21.16
N ASN A 777 -16.37 17.52 -20.35
CA ASN A 777 -17.48 17.16 -19.48
C ASN A 777 -17.32 17.65 -18.04
N SER A 778 -16.16 18.19 -17.67
CA SER A 778 -15.85 18.60 -16.28
C SER A 778 -15.91 20.11 -16.03
N THR A 779 -16.01 20.93 -17.04
CA THR A 779 -16.19 22.37 -16.90
C THR A 779 -17.66 22.73 -17.10
N ALA A 780 -18.28 23.21 -16.04
CA ALA A 780 -19.55 23.89 -16.08
C ALA A 780 -19.43 25.17 -16.93
N SER A 781 -19.65 25.05 -18.22
CA SER A 781 -19.94 26.15 -19.14
C SER A 781 -20.93 25.69 -20.17
N PRO A 782 -21.99 26.46 -20.43
CA PRO A 782 -23.12 26.02 -21.18
C PRO A 782 -22.88 26.12 -22.67
N ALA A 783 -22.31 25.10 -23.27
CA ALA A 783 -22.41 24.90 -24.71
C ALA A 783 -22.82 23.45 -24.98
N ARG A 784 -24.07 23.28 -25.23
CA ARG A 784 -24.70 22.01 -25.61
C ARG A 784 -24.17 21.52 -26.94
N THR A 785 -23.46 20.41 -26.90
CA THR A 785 -23.46 19.44 -28.00
C THR A 785 -23.56 18.06 -27.36
N ALA A 786 -24.49 17.26 -27.83
CA ALA A 786 -24.74 15.92 -27.32
C ALA A 786 -23.46 15.07 -27.34
N PRO A 787 -23.19 14.29 -26.28
CA PRO A 787 -22.03 13.41 -26.26
C PRO A 787 -22.15 12.35 -27.36
N PRO A 788 -21.04 11.95 -28.00
CA PRO A 788 -21.03 10.86 -28.94
C PRO A 788 -21.52 9.58 -28.23
N LYS A 789 -22.28 8.75 -28.95
CA LYS A 789 -22.84 7.48 -28.47
C LYS A 789 -21.71 6.48 -28.06
N GLY A 790 -21.13 6.67 -26.92
CA GLY A 790 -20.18 5.82 -26.27
C GLY A 790 -20.00 6.34 -24.83
N ARG A 791 -20.61 5.67 -23.88
CA ARG A 791 -20.55 6.07 -22.46
C ARG A 791 -19.13 5.97 -21.93
N LEU A 792 -18.53 7.09 -21.60
CA LEU A 792 -17.26 7.13 -20.85
C LEU A 792 -17.52 6.71 -19.41
N LEU A 793 -16.79 5.70 -18.96
CA LEU A 793 -16.80 5.28 -17.55
C LEU A 793 -15.98 6.27 -16.71
N THR A 794 -16.45 6.62 -15.52
CA THR A 794 -15.67 7.43 -14.61
C THR A 794 -14.46 6.64 -14.10
N GLN A 795 -13.34 7.32 -13.88
CA GLN A 795 -12.08 6.68 -13.46
C GLN A 795 -12.21 5.92 -12.13
N HIS A 796 -13.11 6.37 -11.25
CA HIS A 796 -13.23 5.84 -9.91
C HIS A 796 -14.28 4.74 -9.75
N THR A 797 -15.36 4.81 -10.53
CA THR A 797 -16.50 3.90 -10.34
C THR A 797 -16.64 2.84 -11.44
N GLY A 798 -16.00 3.05 -12.60
CA GLY A 798 -16.29 2.23 -13.78
C GLY A 798 -17.74 2.34 -14.30
N LEU A 799 -18.55 3.20 -13.69
CA LEU A 799 -19.93 3.44 -14.06
C LEU A 799 -20.01 4.62 -15.05
N PRO A 800 -20.95 4.61 -15.99
CA PRO A 800 -21.21 5.75 -16.85
C PRO A 800 -21.66 6.96 -16.01
N PRO A 801 -21.30 8.20 -16.42
CA PRO A 801 -21.84 9.39 -15.78
C PRO A 801 -23.36 9.32 -15.78
N ARG A 802 -24.01 9.63 -14.65
CA ARG A 802 -25.46 9.78 -14.60
C ARG A 802 -25.87 10.89 -15.59
N GLU A 803 -26.83 10.62 -16.45
CA GLU A 803 -27.52 11.68 -17.16
C GLU A 803 -28.24 12.53 -16.11
N THR A 804 -27.78 13.74 -15.90
CA THR A 804 -28.55 14.73 -15.14
C THR A 804 -29.74 15.12 -15.99
N GLY A 805 -30.74 14.27 -15.96
CA GLY A 805 -32.04 14.55 -16.55
C GLY A 805 -32.88 15.25 -15.50
N VAL A 806 -32.78 16.56 -15.44
CA VAL A 806 -33.97 17.43 -15.29
C VAL A 806 -33.60 18.80 -15.86
N SER A 807 -34.01 19.04 -17.07
CA SER A 807 -34.16 20.38 -17.62
C SER A 807 -35.32 21.05 -16.87
N ALA A 808 -35.00 21.82 -15.86
CA ALA A 808 -35.97 22.77 -15.31
C ALA A 808 -36.32 23.75 -16.44
N LYS A 809 -37.53 23.64 -16.96
CA LYS A 809 -38.12 24.65 -17.86
C LYS A 809 -38.16 25.98 -17.08
N ILE A 810 -37.27 26.88 -17.42
CA ILE A 810 -37.40 28.29 -17.02
C ILE A 810 -38.65 28.83 -17.66
N PRO A 811 -39.64 29.36 -16.92
CA PRO A 811 -40.80 29.96 -17.51
C PRO A 811 -40.37 31.22 -18.30
N SER A 812 -40.75 31.26 -19.55
CA SER A 812 -40.57 32.43 -20.41
C SER A 812 -41.33 33.62 -19.84
N LYS A 813 -40.68 34.72 -19.59
CA LYS A 813 -41.34 36.02 -19.31
C LYS A 813 -42.28 36.40 -20.43
N PRO A 814 -43.48 36.89 -20.11
CA PRO A 814 -44.42 37.34 -21.15
C PRO A 814 -43.86 38.57 -21.88
N ARG A 815 -43.93 38.54 -23.21
CA ARG A 815 -43.63 39.64 -24.10
C ARG A 815 -44.62 40.76 -23.80
N LYS A 816 -44.16 41.91 -23.35
CA LYS A 816 -44.97 43.14 -23.35
C LYS A 816 -45.18 43.55 -24.82
N THR A 817 -46.41 43.47 -25.28
CA THR A 817 -46.87 44.17 -26.48
C THR A 817 -47.03 45.64 -26.07
N GLY A 818 -46.18 46.46 -26.62
CA GLY A 818 -46.31 47.89 -26.52
C GLY A 818 -47.31 48.42 -27.59
N ARG A 819 -48.07 49.34 -27.14
CA ARG A 819 -48.61 50.37 -27.94
C ARG A 819 -47.81 51.63 -27.68
#